data_c371e843d489d64105a7d1e611cd3e4f
#
_entry.id   c371e843d489d64105a7d1e611cd3e4f
#
_cell.length_a   1.000
_cell.length_b   1.000
_cell.length_c   1.000
_cell.angle_alpha   90.00
_cell.angle_beta   90.00
_cell.angle_gamma   90.00
#
_symmetry.space_group_name_H-M   'P 1'
#
loop_
_entity.id
_entity.type
_entity.pdbx_description
1 polymer ?
#
loop_
_entity_poly.entity_id
_entity_poly.type
_entity_poly.pdbx_seq_one_letter_code
_entity_poly.pdbx_strand_id
1 'polypeptide(L)'
;MLPLRGLIVSALCGLFGLIVATISKADTTWDYTVQISATVQSIPPQIALIWPQDDYGAISYTVYRKAKAATSWGTGVVLSGTTTNYTDTNVVVGTNYEYQIVKVATLGYNGYGYIFSGIQAPLVEARGKLVLIVENRYTTALTNELAGLQSDLTGDGWTVIRHDVSSNDTPASVRNLIITDYDADPVNVNTVFLFGYVPILHSGNLNYDGHLARPMPADAYYGDMSGNWSTSPGYLPADVKLMVGRVDMFNMVGNYATIPWPSEVELLRNYLNKDHNFRQKLVTVPNLALMGDRRGAEGGLATAASGYRNFQPLLGPGATIQANVADGSAFDVRWGPMLDTASYLWAFGCGAGSASGIGSLGTNGPYGDLYSIDVVSQDAKAVFVMAFGSWFGNWDGTDNFMRSFLATPSLGLTCCLAGQPHWFVHHMGLGETIGYGTRLTMNNSTLYQNQSNLFTRAIYISLMGDPALRMNPVSPPGALSAVLTGGVTLNWQASADSVLGYHVYRSASPGGPFARLTSSLVTGNTFTDTTTSTNTYTYMVRAVTLQTTPSGSYYNASQGAFVTIDAADVTFPIQVSVSWAANVLMLSWNCQIGAEYRVLAETNLNQNVWLAVSGRITATGTNTSWTDANFGSQPQRFYRIVSP
;
A
#
# COMPACT_ATOMS: atom_id res chain seq x y z
N MET A 1 27.85 42.26 60.13
CA MET A 1 26.89 41.15 60.33
C MET A 1 26.23 40.88 58.99
N LEU A 2 26.76 39.99 58.22
CA LEU A 2 26.19 39.45 56.99
C LEU A 2 25.64 38.06 57.28
N PRO A 3 24.47 37.70 56.81
CA PRO A 3 23.78 36.50 57.27
C PRO A 3 24.28 35.24 56.57
N LEU A 4 24.57 34.27 57.38
CA LEU A 4 24.99 32.89 57.05
C LEU A 4 23.85 32.05 56.44
N ARG A 5 23.05 32.57 55.52
CA ARG A 5 21.92 31.81 54.91
C ARG A 5 22.13 31.40 53.46
N GLY A 6 23.22 31.82 52.82
CA GLY A 6 23.45 31.53 51.39
C GLY A 6 24.25 30.22 51.10
N LEU A 7 24.94 29.63 52.07
CA LEU A 7 25.84 28.50 51.81
C LEU A 7 25.19 27.11 51.95
N ILE A 8 24.06 27.01 52.64
CA ILE A 8 23.41 25.69 52.86
C ILE A 8 22.52 25.29 51.68
N VAL A 9 21.96 26.27 50.95
CA VAL A 9 21.10 25.97 49.79
C VAL A 9 21.92 25.53 48.58
N SER A 10 23.14 26.05 48.42
CA SER A 10 24.03 25.65 47.31
C SER A 10 24.63 24.25 47.47
N ALA A 11 24.83 23.78 48.69
CA ALA A 11 25.35 22.46 48.97
C ALA A 11 24.27 21.35 48.78
N LEU A 12 22.97 21.64 49.05
CA LEU A 12 21.90 20.71 48.82
C LEU A 12 21.54 20.59 47.31
N CYS A 13 21.61 21.67 46.56
CA CYS A 13 21.43 21.63 45.10
C CYS A 13 22.57 20.87 44.41
N GLY A 14 23.81 20.97 44.91
CA GLY A 14 24.93 20.23 44.35
C GLY A 14 24.83 18.71 44.61
N LEU A 15 24.29 18.28 45.78
CA LEU A 15 24.10 16.85 46.06
C LEU A 15 22.91 16.24 45.28
N PHE A 16 21.87 17.00 45.04
CA PHE A 16 20.76 16.55 44.18
C PHE A 16 21.16 16.49 42.69
N GLY A 17 22.01 17.42 42.24
CA GLY A 17 22.54 17.40 40.87
C GLY A 17 23.48 16.19 40.61
N LEU A 18 24.25 15.72 41.61
CA LEU A 18 25.11 14.56 41.43
C LEU A 18 24.33 13.23 41.46
N ILE A 19 23.21 13.16 42.14
CA ILE A 19 22.36 11.94 42.17
C ILE A 19 21.54 11.84 40.88
N VAL A 20 21.12 12.97 40.29
CA VAL A 20 20.43 12.99 39.00
C VAL A 20 21.39 12.69 37.84
N ALA A 21 22.65 13.10 37.93
CA ALA A 21 23.64 12.85 36.87
C ALA A 21 24.09 11.37 36.77
N THR A 22 23.86 10.56 37.80
CA THR A 22 24.18 9.13 37.79
C THR A 22 22.99 8.24 37.37
N ILE A 23 21.78 8.81 37.26
CA ILE A 23 20.59 8.09 36.81
C ILE A 23 20.34 8.29 35.27
N SER A 24 21.03 9.21 34.62
CA SER A 24 20.77 9.60 33.25
C SER A 24 21.47 8.78 32.17
N LYS A 25 21.88 7.56 32.43
CA LYS A 25 22.48 6.64 31.46
C LYS A 25 21.66 5.36 31.24
N ALA A 26 20.49 5.27 31.84
CA ALA A 26 19.56 4.16 31.63
C ALA A 26 18.41 4.63 30.74
N ASP A 27 18.01 3.81 29.82
CA ASP A 27 16.78 3.81 29.06
C ASP A 27 16.78 4.68 27.81
N THR A 28 17.50 4.24 26.82
CA THR A 28 17.21 4.63 25.45
C THR A 28 15.94 3.90 24.98
N THR A 29 15.16 4.54 24.11
CA THR A 29 13.87 3.99 23.68
C THR A 29 13.99 2.62 22.99
N TRP A 30 15.13 2.34 22.32
CA TRP A 30 15.35 1.03 21.69
C TRP A 30 15.54 -0.11 22.69
N ASP A 31 15.93 0.16 23.95
CA ASP A 31 16.04 -0.86 24.98
C ASP A 31 14.71 -1.55 25.28
N TYR A 32 13.60 -0.85 25.08
CA TYR A 32 12.25 -1.40 25.21
C TYR A 32 11.80 -2.21 24.00
N THR A 33 12.70 -2.47 23.06
CA THR A 33 12.43 -3.27 21.86
C THR A 33 13.33 -4.50 21.80
N VAL A 34 12.92 -5.48 21.00
CA VAL A 34 13.81 -6.48 20.44
C VAL A 34 13.76 -6.28 18.92
N GLN A 35 14.86 -5.80 18.35
CA GLN A 35 14.97 -5.46 16.94
C GLN A 35 15.31 -6.72 16.15
N ILE A 36 14.25 -7.44 15.70
CA ILE A 36 14.36 -8.76 15.09
C ILE A 36 14.53 -8.63 13.58
N SER A 37 15.44 -9.41 13.02
CA SER A 37 15.50 -9.74 11.59
C SER A 37 15.53 -11.25 11.40
N ALA A 38 15.26 -11.73 10.19
CA ALA A 38 15.30 -13.15 9.84
C ALA A 38 16.14 -13.40 8.59
N THR A 39 16.82 -14.54 8.58
CA THR A 39 17.34 -15.18 7.39
C THR A 39 16.63 -16.52 7.18
N VAL A 40 16.35 -16.88 5.94
CA VAL A 40 15.59 -18.09 5.63
C VAL A 40 16.34 -19.00 4.67
N GLN A 41 16.14 -20.30 4.84
CA GLN A 41 16.68 -21.34 3.99
C GLN A 41 15.56 -22.31 3.62
N SER A 42 15.53 -22.77 2.36
CA SER A 42 14.49 -23.69 1.87
C SER A 42 14.88 -25.18 2.00
N ILE A 43 16.16 -25.51 2.03
CA ILE A 43 16.66 -26.90 2.08
C ILE A 43 17.85 -27.02 3.04
N PRO A 44 17.74 -27.70 4.19
CA PRO A 44 16.46 -28.03 4.84
C PRO A 44 15.73 -26.73 5.26
N PRO A 45 14.37 -26.74 5.36
CA PRO A 45 13.63 -25.55 5.72
C PRO A 45 14.01 -25.04 7.12
N GLN A 46 14.35 -23.75 7.22
CA GLN A 46 14.60 -23.09 8.52
C GLN A 46 14.40 -21.59 8.44
N ILE A 47 14.00 -21.00 9.56
CA ILE A 47 13.93 -19.56 9.79
C ILE A 47 14.87 -19.26 10.96
N ALA A 48 15.92 -18.49 10.70
CA ALA A 48 16.86 -18.03 11.73
C ALA A 48 16.53 -16.58 12.08
N LEU A 49 16.02 -16.35 13.30
CA LEU A 49 15.78 -15.05 13.89
C LEU A 49 17.06 -14.54 14.52
N ILE A 50 17.37 -13.25 14.34
CA ILE A 50 18.58 -12.61 14.84
C ILE A 50 18.18 -11.25 15.43
N TRP A 51 18.77 -10.91 16.59
CA TRP A 51 18.58 -9.62 17.24
C TRP A 51 19.88 -9.17 17.93
N PRO A 52 20.09 -7.86 18.13
CA PRO A 52 21.25 -7.37 18.86
C PRO A 52 21.17 -7.74 20.35
N GLN A 53 22.34 -7.87 20.99
CA GLN A 53 22.44 -7.96 22.44
C GLN A 53 21.90 -6.68 23.07
N ASP A 54 21.25 -6.80 24.23
CA ASP A 54 20.85 -5.65 25.04
C ASP A 54 22.07 -4.93 25.61
N ASP A 55 22.11 -3.60 25.54
CA ASP A 55 23.26 -2.79 25.98
C ASP A 55 23.52 -2.88 27.49
N TYR A 56 22.46 -3.10 28.27
CA TYR A 56 22.54 -3.24 29.75
C TYR A 56 22.47 -4.69 30.23
N GLY A 57 22.37 -5.63 29.29
CA GLY A 57 22.22 -7.05 29.54
C GLY A 57 20.77 -7.49 29.80
N ALA A 58 20.47 -8.68 29.35
CA ALA A 58 19.18 -9.32 29.57
C ALA A 58 19.32 -10.51 30.54
N ILE A 59 18.27 -10.78 31.29
CA ILE A 59 18.11 -11.99 32.12
C ILE A 59 17.73 -13.15 31.21
N SER A 60 16.77 -12.94 30.32
CA SER A 60 16.25 -13.94 29.38
C SER A 60 15.61 -13.33 28.17
N TYR A 61 15.51 -14.13 27.11
CA TYR A 61 14.63 -13.92 25.96
C TYR A 61 13.64 -15.07 25.89
N THR A 62 12.38 -14.77 25.55
CA THR A 62 11.38 -15.81 25.28
C THR A 62 10.85 -15.63 23.88
N VAL A 63 11.01 -16.67 23.06
CA VAL A 63 10.53 -16.69 21.65
C VAL A 63 9.20 -17.40 21.59
N TYR A 64 8.18 -16.73 21.08
CA TYR A 64 6.85 -17.27 20.83
C TYR A 64 6.58 -17.32 19.33
N ARG A 65 5.77 -18.27 18.90
CA ARG A 65 5.33 -18.42 17.52
C ARG A 65 3.82 -18.61 17.44
N LYS A 66 3.19 -18.05 16.39
CA LYS A 66 1.78 -18.30 16.04
C LYS A 66 1.59 -18.32 14.51
N ALA A 67 0.45 -18.87 14.06
CA ALA A 67 -0.03 -18.66 12.70
C ALA A 67 -0.59 -17.23 12.56
N LYS A 68 -0.60 -16.66 11.36
CA LYS A 68 -1.08 -15.29 11.08
C LYS A 68 -2.47 -15.00 11.69
N ALA A 69 -3.41 -15.93 11.54
CA ALA A 69 -4.79 -15.76 12.01
C ALA A 69 -5.02 -16.14 13.49
N ALA A 70 -4.00 -16.66 14.19
CA ALA A 70 -4.16 -17.05 15.59
C ALA A 70 -4.30 -15.83 16.50
N THR A 71 -5.19 -15.94 17.49
CA THR A 71 -5.51 -14.88 18.45
C THR A 71 -4.74 -15.00 19.77
N SER A 72 -3.83 -15.98 19.86
CA SER A 72 -2.94 -16.17 21.00
C SER A 72 -1.57 -16.67 20.53
N TRP A 73 -0.54 -16.35 21.30
CA TRP A 73 0.79 -16.90 21.09
C TRP A 73 0.87 -18.36 21.54
N GLY A 74 1.70 -19.14 20.88
CA GLY A 74 2.00 -20.51 21.27
C GLY A 74 2.87 -20.59 22.53
N THR A 75 3.34 -21.79 22.87
CA THR A 75 4.27 -21.99 24.00
C THR A 75 5.60 -21.29 23.71
N GLY A 76 6.09 -20.51 24.70
CA GLY A 76 7.36 -19.80 24.58
C GLY A 76 8.57 -20.72 24.80
N VAL A 77 9.63 -20.47 24.04
CA VAL A 77 10.96 -21.05 24.25
C VAL A 77 11.82 -20.04 24.98
N VAL A 78 12.22 -20.37 26.21
CA VAL A 78 13.07 -19.50 27.05
C VAL A 78 14.54 -19.71 26.70
N LEU A 79 15.24 -18.60 26.45
CA LEU A 79 16.65 -18.55 26.11
C LEU A 79 17.44 -17.73 27.14
N SER A 80 18.75 -17.99 27.24
CA SER A 80 19.65 -17.19 28.07
C SER A 80 19.64 -15.72 27.66
N GLY A 81 19.85 -14.82 28.59
CA GLY A 81 20.00 -13.38 28.34
C GLY A 81 21.19 -12.99 27.46
N THR A 82 22.13 -13.91 27.21
CA THR A 82 23.26 -13.71 26.28
C THR A 82 22.96 -14.19 24.84
N THR A 83 21.76 -14.74 24.60
CA THR A 83 21.37 -15.29 23.29
C THR A 83 20.92 -14.16 22.37
N THR A 84 21.43 -14.16 21.13
CA THR A 84 21.12 -13.15 20.10
C THR A 84 20.51 -13.76 18.85
N ASN A 85 20.17 -15.04 18.87
CA ASN A 85 19.57 -15.73 17.75
C ASN A 85 18.69 -16.91 18.20
N TYR A 86 17.79 -17.33 17.31
CA TYR A 86 16.98 -18.54 17.46
C TYR A 86 16.67 -19.10 16.08
N THR A 87 16.92 -20.39 15.85
CA THR A 87 16.61 -21.04 14.59
C THR A 87 15.42 -21.98 14.76
N ASP A 88 14.33 -21.68 14.06
CA ASP A 88 13.18 -22.54 13.96
C ASP A 88 13.34 -23.48 12.77
N THR A 89 13.50 -24.78 13.03
CA THR A 89 13.61 -25.84 12.02
C THR A 89 12.28 -26.59 11.80
N ASN A 90 11.24 -26.25 12.59
CA ASN A 90 9.90 -26.83 12.43
C ASN A 90 9.03 -25.88 11.59
N VAL A 91 9.48 -25.60 10.37
CA VAL A 91 8.84 -24.70 9.43
C VAL A 91 8.71 -25.35 8.06
N VAL A 92 7.74 -24.87 7.26
CA VAL A 92 7.43 -25.42 5.94
C VAL A 92 7.57 -24.31 4.90
N VAL A 93 8.21 -24.63 3.76
CA VAL A 93 8.25 -23.74 2.60
C VAL A 93 6.82 -23.43 2.12
N GLY A 94 6.55 -22.18 1.81
CA GLY A 94 5.20 -21.71 1.44
C GLY A 94 4.28 -21.40 2.61
N THR A 95 4.78 -21.48 3.85
CA THR A 95 4.00 -21.15 5.05
C THR A 95 4.61 -19.96 5.78
N ASN A 96 3.74 -19.07 6.29
CA ASN A 96 4.13 -17.89 7.04
C ASN A 96 3.87 -18.09 8.52
N TYR A 97 4.79 -17.60 9.33
CA TYR A 97 4.76 -17.66 10.78
C TYR A 97 4.95 -16.26 11.36
N GLU A 98 4.33 -16.00 12.47
CA GLU A 98 4.55 -14.79 13.21
C GLU A 98 5.26 -15.11 14.51
N TYR A 99 6.32 -14.35 14.82
CA TYR A 99 7.13 -14.52 16.03
C TYR A 99 7.04 -13.27 16.89
N GLN A 100 6.98 -13.49 18.19
CA GLN A 100 7.21 -12.50 19.23
C GLN A 100 8.45 -12.88 20.01
N ILE A 101 9.33 -11.92 20.31
CA ILE A 101 10.40 -12.09 21.27
C ILE A 101 10.19 -11.12 22.41
N VAL A 102 10.12 -11.65 23.63
CA VAL A 102 10.04 -10.86 24.85
C VAL A 102 11.38 -10.94 25.55
N LYS A 103 11.99 -9.79 25.81
CA LYS A 103 13.21 -9.62 26.58
C LYS A 103 12.85 -9.23 28.02
N VAL A 104 13.48 -9.87 28.99
CA VAL A 104 13.50 -9.42 30.39
C VAL A 104 14.89 -8.86 30.66
N ALA A 105 14.99 -7.54 30.83
CA ALA A 105 16.25 -6.86 31.03
C ALA A 105 16.74 -6.93 32.51
N THR A 106 18.04 -6.87 32.74
CA THR A 106 18.61 -6.86 34.08
C THR A 106 18.22 -5.64 34.90
N LEU A 107 17.91 -4.52 34.25
CA LEU A 107 17.43 -3.29 34.89
C LEU A 107 15.90 -3.29 35.17
N GLY A 108 15.22 -4.44 35.00
CA GLY A 108 13.82 -4.64 35.41
C GLY A 108 12.76 -4.14 34.44
N TYR A 109 13.08 -3.82 33.20
CA TYR A 109 12.11 -3.54 32.13
C TYR A 109 11.98 -4.71 31.15
N ASN A 110 10.91 -4.72 30.38
CA ASN A 110 10.71 -5.67 29.29
C ASN A 110 10.88 -4.98 27.93
N GLY A 111 11.47 -5.71 26.98
CA GLY A 111 11.51 -5.31 25.57
C GLY A 111 10.71 -6.29 24.71
N TYR A 112 10.06 -5.78 23.66
CA TYR A 112 9.18 -6.56 22.79
C TYR A 112 9.58 -6.38 21.34
N GLY A 113 9.64 -7.47 20.59
CA GLY A 113 9.84 -7.47 19.14
C GLY A 113 8.86 -8.40 18.43
N TYR A 114 8.55 -8.08 17.18
CA TYR A 114 7.63 -8.83 16.34
C TYR A 114 8.18 -8.94 14.94
N ILE A 115 8.01 -10.10 14.32
CA ILE A 115 8.36 -10.33 12.92
C ILE A 115 7.38 -11.32 12.29
N PHE A 116 6.95 -11.03 11.08
CA PHE A 116 6.19 -11.96 10.25
C PHE A 116 7.13 -12.54 9.21
N SER A 117 7.43 -13.85 9.30
CA SER A 117 8.49 -14.49 8.53
C SER A 117 7.97 -15.71 7.77
N GLY A 118 8.57 -15.97 6.61
CA GLY A 118 8.22 -17.10 5.76
C GLY A 118 9.30 -17.42 4.74
N ILE A 119 9.26 -18.65 4.23
CA ILE A 119 10.16 -19.16 3.19
C ILE A 119 9.35 -19.30 1.92
N GLN A 120 9.67 -18.49 0.87
CA GLN A 120 8.94 -18.52 -0.40
C GLN A 120 7.42 -18.45 -0.20
N ALA A 121 6.97 -17.48 0.61
CA ALA A 121 5.56 -17.30 0.90
C ALA A 121 4.75 -17.15 -0.41
N PRO A 122 3.54 -17.71 -0.49
CA PRO A 122 2.76 -17.74 -1.72
C PRO A 122 2.45 -16.35 -2.27
N LEU A 123 2.35 -16.27 -3.60
CA LEU A 123 1.90 -15.07 -4.28
C LEU A 123 0.45 -14.73 -3.89
N VAL A 124 0.23 -13.48 -3.52
CA VAL A 124 -1.11 -12.93 -3.30
C VAL A 124 -1.60 -12.34 -4.64
N GLU A 125 -2.48 -13.05 -5.33
CA GLU A 125 -3.01 -12.65 -6.64
C GLU A 125 -4.26 -11.78 -6.51
N ALA A 126 -5.15 -12.13 -5.58
CA ALA A 126 -6.36 -11.37 -5.26
C ALA A 126 -6.31 -10.91 -3.79
N ARG A 127 -6.62 -9.62 -3.57
CA ARG A 127 -6.59 -9.01 -2.24
C ARG A 127 -7.97 -8.81 -1.64
N GLY A 128 -9.02 -9.18 -2.37
CA GLY A 128 -10.41 -8.97 -2.01
C GLY A 128 -10.99 -7.72 -2.65
N LYS A 129 -12.00 -7.14 -1.98
CA LYS A 129 -12.71 -5.95 -2.45
C LYS A 129 -12.37 -4.74 -1.60
N LEU A 130 -12.09 -3.62 -2.29
CA LEU A 130 -11.83 -2.33 -1.70
C LEU A 130 -12.98 -1.38 -2.03
N VAL A 131 -13.63 -0.83 -1.00
CA VAL A 131 -14.64 0.20 -1.13
C VAL A 131 -13.93 1.56 -1.20
N LEU A 132 -13.96 2.20 -2.36
CA LEU A 132 -13.39 3.53 -2.59
C LEU A 132 -14.50 4.57 -2.46
N ILE A 133 -14.44 5.36 -1.40
CA ILE A 133 -15.36 6.48 -1.16
C ILE A 133 -14.70 7.76 -1.64
N VAL A 134 -15.25 8.40 -2.66
CA VAL A 134 -14.72 9.62 -3.27
C VAL A 134 -15.66 10.79 -2.99
N GLU A 135 -15.14 11.88 -2.45
CA GLU A 135 -15.92 13.10 -2.34
C GLU A 135 -16.18 13.70 -3.72
N ASN A 136 -17.44 13.97 -4.03
CA ASN A 136 -17.94 14.23 -5.39
C ASN A 136 -17.45 15.57 -5.99
N ARG A 137 -17.01 16.56 -5.20
CA ARG A 137 -16.44 17.81 -5.70
C ARG A 137 -15.20 17.60 -6.57
N TYR A 138 -14.48 16.48 -6.39
CA TYR A 138 -13.23 16.21 -7.11
C TYR A 138 -13.39 15.32 -8.33
N THR A 139 -14.52 14.66 -8.50
CA THR A 139 -14.71 13.62 -9.53
C THR A 139 -14.50 14.13 -10.95
N THR A 140 -14.90 15.37 -11.25
CA THR A 140 -14.69 15.99 -12.57
C THR A 140 -13.25 16.48 -12.75
N ALA A 141 -12.71 17.17 -11.73
CA ALA A 141 -11.36 17.75 -11.83
C ALA A 141 -10.23 16.72 -11.79
N LEU A 142 -10.47 15.54 -11.22
CA LEU A 142 -9.51 14.44 -11.04
C LEU A 142 -9.94 13.16 -11.78
N THR A 143 -10.73 13.27 -12.85
CA THR A 143 -11.29 12.11 -13.58
C THR A 143 -10.19 11.12 -14.00
N ASN A 144 -9.10 11.60 -14.58
CA ASN A 144 -8.01 10.76 -15.08
C ASN A 144 -7.21 10.14 -13.95
N GLU A 145 -6.88 10.91 -12.93
CA GLU A 145 -6.11 10.46 -11.77
C GLU A 145 -6.90 9.43 -10.95
N LEU A 146 -8.21 9.62 -10.78
CA LEU A 146 -9.09 8.65 -10.11
C LEU A 146 -9.27 7.37 -10.94
N ALA A 147 -9.32 7.47 -12.26
CA ALA A 147 -9.31 6.29 -13.14
C ALA A 147 -7.96 5.55 -13.05
N GLY A 148 -6.85 6.30 -12.98
CA GLY A 148 -5.51 5.76 -12.72
C GLY A 148 -5.44 5.01 -11.40
N LEU A 149 -5.94 5.60 -10.30
CA LEU A 149 -6.02 4.94 -9.00
C LEU A 149 -6.81 3.63 -9.05
N GLN A 150 -7.99 3.63 -9.70
CA GLN A 150 -8.79 2.40 -9.83
C GLN A 150 -8.05 1.33 -10.65
N SER A 151 -7.33 1.75 -11.70
CA SER A 151 -6.49 0.84 -12.49
C SER A 151 -5.34 0.26 -11.66
N ASP A 152 -4.65 1.09 -10.87
CA ASP A 152 -3.55 0.66 -10.00
C ASP A 152 -4.04 -0.31 -8.91
N LEU A 153 -5.16 -0.01 -8.27
CA LEU A 153 -5.77 -0.91 -7.29
C LEU A 153 -6.15 -2.24 -7.92
N THR A 154 -6.76 -2.22 -9.11
CA THR A 154 -7.11 -3.44 -9.86
C THR A 154 -5.85 -4.20 -10.27
N GLY A 155 -4.81 -3.51 -10.71
CA GLY A 155 -3.51 -4.08 -11.06
C GLY A 155 -2.79 -4.73 -9.88
N ASP A 156 -3.06 -4.29 -8.66
CA ASP A 156 -2.53 -4.90 -7.43
C ASP A 156 -3.38 -6.07 -6.91
N GLY A 157 -4.50 -6.37 -7.57
CA GLY A 157 -5.37 -7.52 -7.26
C GLY A 157 -6.60 -7.17 -6.42
N TRP A 158 -6.98 -5.90 -6.33
CA TRP A 158 -8.24 -5.49 -5.74
C TRP A 158 -9.39 -5.51 -6.74
N THR A 159 -10.60 -5.84 -6.28
CA THR A 159 -11.83 -5.48 -6.97
C THR A 159 -12.34 -4.19 -6.32
N VAL A 160 -12.41 -3.12 -7.10
CA VAL A 160 -12.79 -1.80 -6.58
C VAL A 160 -14.29 -1.59 -6.68
N ILE A 161 -14.92 -1.24 -5.55
CA ILE A 161 -16.32 -0.77 -5.48
C ILE A 161 -16.24 0.73 -5.17
N ARG A 162 -16.68 1.59 -6.11
CA ARG A 162 -16.61 3.04 -5.93
C ARG A 162 -17.96 3.63 -5.63
N HIS A 163 -18.00 4.51 -4.62
CA HIS A 163 -19.12 5.39 -4.32
C HIS A 163 -18.66 6.84 -4.29
N ASP A 164 -19.38 7.69 -4.98
CA ASP A 164 -19.17 9.15 -4.95
C ASP A 164 -20.17 9.75 -3.95
N VAL A 165 -19.67 10.46 -2.93
CA VAL A 165 -20.46 10.99 -1.83
C VAL A 165 -20.31 12.51 -1.71
N SER A 166 -21.26 13.17 -1.07
CA SER A 166 -21.16 14.59 -0.77
C SER A 166 -20.49 14.83 0.59
N SER A 167 -19.70 15.89 0.71
CA SER A 167 -19.22 16.38 2.01
C SER A 167 -20.34 16.80 2.97
N ASN A 168 -21.56 17.02 2.44
CA ASN A 168 -22.75 17.34 3.21
C ASN A 168 -23.55 16.10 3.64
N ASP A 169 -23.15 14.91 3.20
CA ASP A 169 -23.75 13.66 3.66
C ASP A 169 -23.45 13.44 5.14
N THR A 170 -24.25 12.62 5.81
CA THR A 170 -23.95 12.25 7.19
C THR A 170 -22.91 11.12 7.23
N PRO A 171 -22.05 11.04 8.26
CA PRO A 171 -21.17 9.86 8.43
C PRO A 171 -21.95 8.54 8.40
N ALA A 172 -23.18 8.52 8.94
CA ALA A 172 -24.03 7.34 8.97
C ALA A 172 -24.50 6.91 7.58
N SER A 173 -24.88 7.86 6.70
CA SER A 173 -25.29 7.51 5.33
C SER A 173 -24.12 6.93 4.52
N VAL A 174 -22.92 7.49 4.65
CA VAL A 174 -21.71 6.96 4.00
C VAL A 174 -21.36 5.56 4.54
N ARG A 175 -21.39 5.36 5.88
CA ARG A 175 -21.14 4.05 6.47
C ARG A 175 -22.15 3.01 6.00
N ASN A 176 -23.41 3.38 5.79
CA ASN A 176 -24.43 2.45 5.31
C ASN A 176 -24.15 1.92 3.89
N LEU A 177 -23.51 2.72 3.00
CA LEU A 177 -23.02 2.22 1.69
C LEU A 177 -21.98 1.11 1.91
N ILE A 178 -21.01 1.36 2.79
CA ILE A 178 -19.94 0.40 3.10
C ILE A 178 -20.51 -0.88 3.74
N ILE A 179 -21.46 -0.75 4.66
CA ILE A 179 -22.15 -1.90 5.29
C ILE A 179 -22.90 -2.71 4.23
N THR A 180 -23.58 -2.05 3.30
CA THR A 180 -24.31 -2.73 2.21
C THR A 180 -23.37 -3.57 1.35
N ASP A 181 -22.21 -3.02 0.97
CA ASP A 181 -21.20 -3.78 0.21
C ASP A 181 -20.61 -4.93 1.06
N TYR A 182 -20.33 -4.67 2.32
CA TYR A 182 -19.80 -5.68 3.23
C TYR A 182 -20.79 -6.83 3.44
N ASP A 183 -22.07 -6.54 3.69
CA ASP A 183 -23.10 -7.56 3.92
C ASP A 183 -23.37 -8.40 2.66
N ALA A 184 -23.15 -7.82 1.47
CA ALA A 184 -23.24 -8.54 0.20
C ALA A 184 -22.08 -9.54 0.00
N ASP A 185 -20.89 -9.27 0.54
CA ASP A 185 -19.71 -10.16 0.45
C ASP A 185 -18.74 -9.96 1.63
N PRO A 186 -19.09 -10.42 2.84
CA PRO A 186 -18.32 -10.17 4.07
C PRO A 186 -16.97 -10.90 4.10
N VAL A 187 -16.74 -11.85 3.19
CA VAL A 187 -15.47 -12.56 3.08
C VAL A 187 -14.44 -11.76 2.29
N ASN A 188 -14.87 -11.07 1.24
CA ASN A 188 -13.96 -10.41 0.33
C ASN A 188 -13.89 -8.89 0.54
N VAL A 189 -14.95 -8.22 0.99
CA VAL A 189 -14.89 -6.78 1.33
C VAL A 189 -14.09 -6.62 2.62
N ASN A 190 -12.88 -6.05 2.50
CA ASN A 190 -11.94 -5.99 3.62
C ASN A 190 -11.21 -4.65 3.76
N THR A 191 -11.43 -3.69 2.84
CA THR A 191 -10.73 -2.40 2.83
C THR A 191 -11.68 -1.26 2.46
N VAL A 192 -11.48 -0.11 3.10
CA VAL A 192 -12.13 1.18 2.78
C VAL A 192 -11.05 2.21 2.54
N PHE A 193 -11.13 2.90 1.41
CA PHE A 193 -10.29 4.05 1.11
C PHE A 193 -11.16 5.30 0.97
N LEU A 194 -10.97 6.26 1.88
CA LEU A 194 -11.68 7.53 1.95
C LEU A 194 -10.85 8.59 1.22
N PHE A 195 -11.36 9.15 0.12
CA PHE A 195 -10.64 10.11 -0.70
C PHE A 195 -11.40 11.44 -0.81
N GLY A 196 -10.74 12.54 -0.42
CA GLY A 196 -11.30 13.86 -0.27
C GLY A 196 -11.94 14.08 1.11
N TYR A 197 -12.68 15.17 1.26
CA TYR A 197 -13.36 15.54 2.50
C TYR A 197 -14.63 14.70 2.70
N VAL A 198 -14.43 13.39 2.84
CA VAL A 198 -15.51 12.45 3.22
C VAL A 198 -15.96 12.78 4.65
N PRO A 199 -17.29 12.82 4.95
CA PRO A 199 -17.82 13.16 6.27
C PRO A 199 -17.07 12.50 7.42
N ILE A 200 -16.84 13.24 8.51
CA ILE A 200 -16.02 12.80 9.65
C ILE A 200 -16.92 12.57 10.85
N LEU A 201 -16.84 11.37 11.44
CA LEU A 201 -17.41 11.13 12.77
C LEU A 201 -16.43 11.58 13.84
N HIS A 202 -16.93 12.27 14.85
CA HIS A 202 -16.15 12.63 16.04
C HIS A 202 -16.58 11.81 17.26
N SER A 203 -15.62 11.50 18.11
CA SER A 203 -15.85 10.88 19.42
C SER A 203 -16.59 11.81 20.38
N GLY A 204 -16.90 11.32 21.57
CA GLY A 204 -17.06 12.17 22.75
C GLY A 204 -15.75 12.89 23.12
N ASN A 205 -15.79 13.73 24.15
CA ASN A 205 -14.60 14.40 24.65
C ASN A 205 -13.61 13.40 25.26
N LEU A 206 -12.41 13.35 24.67
CA LEU A 206 -11.31 12.49 25.11
C LEU A 206 -10.11 13.31 25.53
N ASN A 207 -9.44 12.87 26.60
CA ASN A 207 -8.16 13.38 27.04
C ASN A 207 -7.13 12.25 26.89
N TYR A 208 -6.56 12.07 25.69
CA TYR A 208 -5.61 10.99 25.39
C TYR A 208 -4.13 11.42 25.49
N ASP A 209 -3.86 12.72 25.39
CA ASP A 209 -2.50 13.28 25.35
C ASP A 209 -2.19 14.21 26.53
N GLY A 210 -3.01 14.13 27.58
CA GLY A 210 -2.85 14.95 28.80
C GLY A 210 -3.34 16.40 28.67
N HIS A 211 -3.87 16.79 27.51
CA HIS A 211 -4.44 18.12 27.28
C HIS A 211 -5.96 18.16 27.53
N LEU A 212 -6.58 19.30 27.27
CA LEU A 212 -8.02 19.48 27.43
C LEU A 212 -8.81 18.41 26.66
N ALA A 213 -9.76 17.79 27.32
CA ALA A 213 -10.65 16.80 26.71
C ALA A 213 -11.44 17.43 25.55
N ARG A 214 -11.43 16.75 24.39
CA ARG A 214 -12.04 17.24 23.15
C ARG A 214 -12.52 16.11 22.25
N PRO A 215 -13.46 16.38 21.31
CA PRO A 215 -13.86 15.40 20.30
C PRO A 215 -12.67 15.07 19.38
N MET A 216 -12.52 13.78 19.04
CA MET A 216 -11.47 13.27 18.16
C MET A 216 -12.09 12.70 16.89
N PRO A 217 -11.54 13.00 15.70
CA PRO A 217 -11.98 12.37 14.47
C PRO A 217 -11.68 10.86 14.48
N ALA A 218 -12.59 10.04 13.94
CA ALA A 218 -12.59 8.60 14.13
C ALA A 218 -12.91 7.82 12.85
N ASP A 219 -11.93 7.62 11.98
CA ASP A 219 -12.10 6.84 10.74
C ASP A 219 -12.35 5.34 10.99
N ALA A 220 -12.00 4.81 12.16
CA ALA A 220 -12.37 3.46 12.58
C ALA A 220 -13.87 3.18 12.47
N TYR A 221 -14.71 4.22 12.53
CA TYR A 221 -16.16 4.17 12.30
C TYR A 221 -16.53 3.52 10.97
N TYR A 222 -15.79 3.81 9.91
CA TYR A 222 -16.01 3.29 8.56
C TYR A 222 -15.54 1.84 8.39
N GLY A 223 -14.70 1.37 9.29
CA GLY A 223 -14.21 -0.01 9.28
C GLY A 223 -14.92 -0.95 10.25
N ASP A 224 -15.70 -0.41 11.18
CA ASP A 224 -16.47 -1.19 12.16
C ASP A 224 -17.88 -1.48 11.63
N MET A 225 -18.16 -2.74 11.33
CA MET A 225 -19.42 -3.18 10.71
C MET A 225 -20.52 -3.51 11.75
N SER A 226 -20.20 -3.61 13.03
CA SER A 226 -21.12 -4.13 14.05
C SER A 226 -21.22 -3.31 15.33
N GLY A 227 -20.31 -2.36 15.55
CA GLY A 227 -20.25 -1.58 16.78
C GLY A 227 -21.36 -0.54 16.91
N ASN A 228 -21.80 -0.34 18.14
CA ASN A 228 -22.75 0.72 18.47
C ASN A 228 -21.99 2.03 18.81
N TRP A 229 -22.13 3.02 17.95
CA TRP A 229 -21.49 4.32 18.06
C TRP A 229 -22.40 5.44 18.61
N SER A 230 -23.61 5.08 19.07
CA SER A 230 -24.60 6.05 19.53
C SER A 230 -24.18 6.82 20.79
N THR A 231 -23.24 6.30 21.56
CA THR A 231 -22.74 6.89 22.82
C THR A 231 -21.46 7.69 22.65
N SER A 232 -20.97 7.90 21.42
CA SER A 232 -19.69 8.57 21.16
C SER A 232 -18.55 7.97 22.01
N PRO A 233 -18.19 6.72 21.78
CA PRO A 233 -17.23 6.01 22.63
C PRO A 233 -15.82 6.62 22.54
N GLY A 234 -14.99 6.36 23.56
CA GLY A 234 -13.55 6.68 23.53
C GLY A 234 -12.69 5.54 22.95
N TYR A 235 -13.22 4.32 23.01
CA TYR A 235 -12.60 3.10 22.52
C TYR A 235 -13.51 2.40 21.53
N LEU A 236 -12.93 1.56 20.68
CA LEU A 236 -13.69 0.80 19.68
C LEU A 236 -14.79 -0.03 20.35
N PRO A 237 -16.07 0.15 19.94
CA PRO A 237 -17.19 -0.64 20.49
C PRO A 237 -17.15 -2.10 20.00
N ALA A 238 -16.56 -2.38 18.87
CA ALA A 238 -16.33 -3.72 18.32
C ALA A 238 -14.99 -3.77 17.55
N ASP A 239 -14.60 -4.96 17.08
CA ASP A 239 -13.43 -5.09 16.23
C ASP A 239 -13.71 -4.54 14.84
N VAL A 240 -12.81 -3.68 14.38
CA VAL A 240 -12.80 -3.15 13.01
C VAL A 240 -12.60 -4.31 12.04
N LYS A 241 -13.53 -4.48 11.10
CA LYS A 241 -13.48 -5.55 10.08
C LYS A 241 -12.68 -5.14 8.86
N LEU A 242 -12.74 -3.87 8.48
CA LEU A 242 -12.12 -3.35 7.26
C LEU A 242 -10.85 -2.57 7.59
N MET A 243 -9.86 -2.66 6.71
CA MET A 243 -8.69 -1.78 6.71
C MET A 243 -9.14 -0.39 6.25
N VAL A 244 -8.81 0.67 7.00
CA VAL A 244 -9.27 2.02 6.68
C VAL A 244 -8.07 2.94 6.51
N GLY A 245 -8.09 3.79 5.47
CA GLY A 245 -7.18 4.90 5.30
C GLY A 245 -7.87 6.07 4.61
N ARG A 246 -7.35 7.28 4.86
CA ARG A 246 -7.91 8.54 4.36
C ARG A 246 -6.87 9.41 3.69
N VAL A 247 -7.21 9.95 2.55
CA VAL A 247 -6.49 11.07 1.92
C VAL A 247 -7.41 12.27 1.87
N ASP A 248 -7.08 13.29 2.64
CA ASP A 248 -7.89 14.50 2.78
C ASP A 248 -6.97 15.72 2.84
N MET A 249 -7.18 16.67 1.92
CA MET A 249 -6.44 17.92 1.82
C MET A 249 -7.30 19.15 2.16
N PHE A 250 -8.53 18.93 2.64
CA PHE A 250 -9.39 20.03 3.07
C PHE A 250 -8.71 20.83 4.18
N ASN A 251 -8.77 22.18 4.10
CA ASN A 251 -8.12 23.12 5.00
C ASN A 251 -6.58 22.97 5.15
N MET A 252 -5.90 22.30 4.22
CA MET A 252 -4.45 22.37 4.05
C MET A 252 -4.13 23.59 3.19
N VAL A 253 -3.97 24.74 3.83
CA VAL A 253 -3.92 26.05 3.16
C VAL A 253 -2.56 26.75 3.28
N GLY A 254 -1.65 26.17 4.07
CA GLY A 254 -0.31 26.73 4.27
C GLY A 254 -0.36 28.08 4.99
N ASN A 255 -1.11 28.20 6.08
CA ASN A 255 -1.10 29.37 6.93
C ASN A 255 0.35 29.72 7.29
N TYR A 256 0.72 30.99 7.11
CA TYR A 256 2.09 31.49 7.29
C TYR A 256 3.11 31.08 6.21
N ALA A 257 2.70 30.40 5.13
CA ALA A 257 3.59 30.15 4.01
C ALA A 257 4.02 31.45 3.33
N THR A 258 5.29 31.57 3.01
CA THR A 258 5.81 32.70 2.21
C THR A 258 5.40 32.59 0.74
N ILE A 259 5.07 31.38 0.28
CA ILE A 259 4.53 31.06 -1.04
C ILE A 259 3.20 30.33 -0.81
N PRO A 260 2.11 30.74 -1.47
CA PRO A 260 0.82 30.05 -1.34
C PRO A 260 0.97 28.55 -1.69
N TRP A 261 0.36 27.70 -0.89
CA TRP A 261 0.28 26.28 -1.22
C TRP A 261 -0.62 26.06 -2.44
N PRO A 262 -0.42 24.96 -3.17
CA PRO A 262 -1.34 24.55 -4.22
C PRO A 262 -2.77 24.45 -3.70
N SER A 263 -3.73 24.58 -4.60
CA SER A 263 -5.14 24.37 -4.25
C SER A 263 -5.37 22.93 -3.77
N GLU A 264 -6.45 22.72 -3.03
CA GLU A 264 -6.85 21.39 -2.53
C GLU A 264 -6.90 20.34 -3.67
N VAL A 265 -7.45 20.71 -4.83
CA VAL A 265 -7.50 19.85 -6.02
C VAL A 265 -6.09 19.48 -6.52
N GLU A 266 -5.17 20.43 -6.52
CA GLU A 266 -3.79 20.18 -6.94
C GLU A 266 -3.02 19.34 -5.94
N LEU A 267 -3.23 19.53 -4.63
CA LEU A 267 -2.67 18.66 -3.60
C LEU A 267 -3.16 17.22 -3.73
N LEU A 268 -4.46 17.02 -3.98
CA LEU A 268 -5.05 15.72 -4.22
C LEU A 268 -4.52 15.09 -5.53
N ARG A 269 -4.39 15.88 -6.61
CA ARG A 269 -3.77 15.43 -7.87
C ARG A 269 -2.33 14.98 -7.66
N ASN A 270 -1.54 15.79 -6.96
CA ASN A 270 -0.15 15.46 -6.64
C ASN A 270 -0.05 14.18 -5.81
N TYR A 271 -0.95 14.00 -4.85
CA TYR A 271 -1.00 12.76 -4.09
C TYR A 271 -1.25 11.54 -4.99
N LEU A 272 -2.28 11.58 -5.84
CA LEU A 272 -2.59 10.46 -6.76
C LEU A 272 -1.44 10.15 -7.71
N ASN A 273 -0.76 11.19 -8.21
CA ASN A 273 0.42 11.01 -9.07
C ASN A 273 1.60 10.37 -8.32
N LYS A 274 1.85 10.77 -7.07
CA LYS A 274 2.89 10.13 -6.22
C LYS A 274 2.57 8.68 -5.93
N ASP A 275 1.31 8.38 -5.61
CA ASP A 275 0.83 7.03 -5.34
C ASP A 275 1.02 6.14 -6.58
N HIS A 276 0.59 6.62 -7.74
CA HIS A 276 0.81 5.95 -9.03
C HIS A 276 2.31 5.70 -9.29
N ASN A 277 3.13 6.73 -9.18
CA ASN A 277 4.57 6.62 -9.44
C ASN A 277 5.26 5.61 -8.52
N PHE A 278 4.87 5.57 -7.25
CA PHE A 278 5.40 4.60 -6.29
C PHE A 278 4.95 3.17 -6.62
N ARG A 279 3.65 2.95 -6.90
CA ARG A 279 3.08 1.63 -7.24
C ARG A 279 3.66 1.06 -8.53
N GLN A 280 3.87 1.92 -9.53
CA GLN A 280 4.46 1.56 -10.82
C GLN A 280 6.00 1.47 -10.76
N LYS A 281 6.60 1.77 -9.58
CA LYS A 281 8.06 1.83 -9.38
C LYS A 281 8.76 2.81 -10.35
N LEU A 282 8.11 3.92 -10.65
CA LEU A 282 8.69 5.01 -11.45
C LEU A 282 9.63 5.90 -10.62
N VAL A 283 9.56 5.78 -9.30
CA VAL A 283 10.47 6.40 -8.35
C VAL A 283 11.24 5.32 -7.58
N THR A 284 12.51 5.54 -7.34
CA THR A 284 13.36 4.66 -6.54
C THR A 284 13.61 5.31 -5.18
N VAL A 285 13.27 4.59 -4.13
CA VAL A 285 13.48 5.03 -2.75
C VAL A 285 14.38 4.02 -2.04
N PRO A 286 15.45 4.46 -1.36
CA PRO A 286 16.33 3.54 -0.66
C PRO A 286 15.59 2.86 0.51
N ASN A 287 15.92 1.60 0.77
CA ASN A 287 15.39 0.83 1.90
C ASN A 287 16.03 1.29 3.22
N LEU A 288 15.79 2.54 3.58
CA LEU A 288 16.29 3.18 4.80
C LEU A 288 15.15 3.72 5.63
N ALA A 289 15.34 3.77 6.95
CA ALA A 289 14.47 4.47 7.88
C ALA A 289 15.21 5.59 8.57
N LEU A 290 14.51 6.69 8.86
CA LEU A 290 15.02 7.80 9.64
C LEU A 290 14.29 7.89 10.98
N MET A 291 15.04 7.84 12.08
CA MET A 291 14.54 7.97 13.45
C MET A 291 14.87 9.33 14.03
N GLY A 292 13.84 10.07 14.48
CA GLY A 292 13.97 11.30 15.25
C GLY A 292 13.27 11.14 16.60
N ASP A 293 14.01 10.80 17.63
CA ASP A 293 13.49 10.62 19.00
C ASP A 293 13.98 11.75 19.91
N ARG A 294 13.07 12.70 20.19
CA ARG A 294 13.33 13.82 21.09
C ARG A 294 12.81 13.58 22.51
N ARG A 295 11.99 12.55 22.72
CA ARG A 295 11.37 12.25 24.01
C ARG A 295 12.13 11.19 24.82
N GLY A 296 12.86 10.32 24.17
CA GLY A 296 13.51 9.17 24.81
C GLY A 296 12.49 8.28 25.55
N ALA A 297 12.95 7.63 26.60
CA ALA A 297 12.13 6.74 27.44
C ALA A 297 11.32 7.46 28.53
N GLU A 298 10.95 8.71 28.32
CA GLU A 298 10.27 9.56 29.30
C GLU A 298 9.07 8.86 29.95
N GLY A 299 9.07 8.79 31.29
CA GLY A 299 8.01 8.15 32.08
C GLY A 299 7.75 6.67 31.75
N GLY A 300 8.70 5.97 31.15
CA GLY A 300 8.56 4.57 30.71
C GLY A 300 7.64 4.39 29.50
N LEU A 301 7.26 5.48 28.81
CA LEU A 301 6.35 5.42 27.67
C LEU A 301 7.04 4.88 26.41
N ALA A 302 8.34 5.15 26.24
CA ALA A 302 9.16 4.69 25.13
C ALA A 302 8.47 4.79 23.76
N THR A 303 7.92 5.97 23.43
CA THR A 303 7.05 6.17 22.26
C THR A 303 7.73 5.80 20.94
N ALA A 304 9.02 6.13 20.79
CA ALA A 304 9.81 5.82 19.61
C ALA A 304 10.14 4.32 19.46
N ALA A 305 9.89 3.49 20.49
CA ALA A 305 10.00 2.03 20.38
C ALA A 305 9.07 1.47 19.28
N SER A 306 8.00 2.20 18.94
CA SER A 306 7.13 1.86 17.80
C SER A 306 7.89 1.85 16.47
N GLY A 307 8.77 2.83 16.23
CA GLY A 307 9.64 2.87 15.05
C GLY A 307 10.72 1.79 15.09
N TYR A 308 11.54 1.77 16.14
CA TYR A 308 12.66 0.82 16.26
C TYR A 308 12.23 -0.64 16.09
N ARG A 309 11.12 -1.03 16.72
CA ARG A 309 10.58 -2.38 16.65
C ARG A 309 10.11 -2.79 15.26
N ASN A 310 9.50 -1.86 14.51
CA ASN A 310 8.97 -2.14 13.19
C ASN A 310 10.04 -2.06 12.08
N PHE A 311 11.01 -1.16 12.18
CA PHE A 311 11.95 -0.92 11.08
C PHE A 311 12.95 -2.07 10.88
N GLN A 312 13.39 -2.71 11.96
CA GLN A 312 14.34 -3.81 11.85
C GLN A 312 13.82 -5.00 11.03
N PRO A 313 12.61 -5.56 11.26
CA PRO A 313 12.08 -6.65 10.44
C PRO A 313 11.74 -6.21 9.01
N LEU A 314 11.49 -4.94 8.76
CA LEU A 314 11.18 -4.43 7.42
C LEU A 314 12.42 -4.16 6.57
N LEU A 315 13.46 -3.59 7.16
CA LEU A 315 14.59 -3.01 6.44
C LEU A 315 15.94 -3.68 6.77
N GLY A 316 16.04 -4.34 7.91
CA GLY A 316 17.24 -5.05 8.37
C GLY A 316 18.18 -4.24 9.24
N PRO A 317 19.23 -4.91 9.76
CA PRO A 317 20.24 -4.27 10.58
C PRO A 317 21.00 -3.18 9.80
N GLY A 318 21.24 -2.05 10.46
CA GLY A 318 21.98 -0.93 9.87
C GLY A 318 21.19 -0.05 8.91
N ALA A 319 19.92 -0.37 8.59
CA ALA A 319 19.09 0.43 7.71
C ALA A 319 18.36 1.59 8.43
N THR A 320 18.35 1.61 9.77
CA THR A 320 17.77 2.69 10.56
C THR A 320 18.84 3.72 10.90
N ILE A 321 18.63 4.95 10.39
CA ILE A 321 19.53 6.08 10.60
C ILE A 321 18.97 6.92 11.75
N GLN A 322 19.85 7.25 12.72
CA GLN A 322 19.52 8.16 13.81
C GLN A 322 19.70 9.61 13.35
N ALA A 323 18.68 10.43 13.55
CA ALA A 323 18.75 11.85 13.21
C ALA A 323 19.54 12.69 14.21
N ASN A 324 20.12 12.08 15.24
CA ASN A 324 20.96 12.76 16.23
C ASN A 324 22.29 13.16 15.58
N VAL A 325 22.63 14.42 15.67
CA VAL A 325 23.92 14.93 15.20
C VAL A 325 24.81 15.19 16.41
N ALA A 326 25.98 14.58 16.44
CA ALA A 326 26.96 14.79 17.51
C ALA A 326 27.68 16.13 17.29
N ASP A 327 27.07 17.24 17.70
CA ASP A 327 27.71 18.57 17.74
C ASP A 327 28.17 18.99 19.15
N GLY A 328 28.06 18.04 20.10
CA GLY A 328 28.39 18.28 21.51
C GLY A 328 27.19 18.58 22.41
N SER A 329 25.98 18.72 21.83
CA SER A 329 24.75 18.78 22.61
C SER A 329 24.02 17.41 22.55
N ALA A 330 23.66 16.88 23.72
CA ALA A 330 22.94 15.60 23.82
C ALA A 330 21.51 15.61 23.22
N PHE A 331 21.10 16.71 22.61
CA PHE A 331 19.72 16.96 22.17
C PHE A 331 19.59 17.49 20.74
N ASP A 332 20.69 17.48 19.96
CA ASP A 332 20.63 17.94 18.57
C ASP A 332 20.06 16.84 17.68
N VAL A 333 18.77 16.94 17.37
CA VAL A 333 18.06 16.04 16.47
C VAL A 333 17.64 16.81 15.23
N ARG A 334 18.16 16.42 14.07
CA ARG A 334 17.94 17.09 12.77
C ARG A 334 17.08 16.26 11.84
N TRP A 335 15.98 15.77 12.31
CA TRP A 335 15.08 14.91 11.55
C TRP A 335 14.51 15.61 10.30
N GLY A 336 13.96 16.81 10.44
CA GLY A 336 13.45 17.61 9.34
C GLY A 336 14.51 17.86 8.24
N PRO A 337 15.67 18.48 8.57
CA PRO A 337 16.75 18.72 7.60
C PRO A 337 17.24 17.46 6.87
N MET A 338 17.24 16.31 7.52
CA MET A 338 17.61 15.06 6.87
C MET A 338 16.55 14.58 5.88
N LEU A 339 15.26 14.78 6.18
CA LEU A 339 14.16 14.51 5.25
C LEU A 339 14.20 15.40 4.00
N ASP A 340 14.70 16.63 4.11
CA ASP A 340 14.83 17.55 2.97
C ASP A 340 15.94 17.14 2.02
N THR A 341 17.01 16.55 2.54
CA THR A 341 18.25 16.28 1.78
C THR A 341 18.36 14.86 1.25
N ALA A 342 17.65 13.89 1.86
CA ALA A 342 17.70 12.49 1.47
C ALA A 342 16.31 11.85 1.52
N SER A 343 16.13 10.77 0.75
CA SER A 343 14.88 10.01 0.68
C SER A 343 14.92 8.79 1.58
N TYR A 344 13.80 8.48 2.23
CA TYR A 344 13.65 7.35 3.13
C TYR A 344 12.37 6.58 2.80
N LEU A 345 12.41 5.25 2.90
CA LEU A 345 11.21 4.43 2.78
C LEU A 345 10.31 4.61 4.01
N TRP A 346 10.92 4.71 5.19
CA TRP A 346 10.24 4.95 6.45
C TRP A 346 10.83 6.13 7.22
N ALA A 347 10.00 6.81 7.98
CA ALA A 347 10.47 7.79 8.95
C ALA A 347 9.62 7.70 10.24
N PHE A 348 10.26 7.91 11.39
CA PHE A 348 9.60 8.09 12.68
C PHE A 348 10.10 9.37 13.34
N GLY A 349 9.19 10.26 13.70
CA GLY A 349 9.50 11.50 14.42
C GLY A 349 8.70 11.60 15.72
N CYS A 350 9.38 11.82 16.86
CA CYS A 350 8.76 11.92 18.17
C CYS A 350 9.24 13.18 18.91
N GLY A 351 8.31 14.06 19.26
CA GLY A 351 8.59 15.31 19.98
C GLY A 351 7.38 15.88 20.72
N ALA A 352 7.52 17.08 21.26
CA ALA A 352 6.39 17.84 21.76
C ALA A 352 5.54 18.30 20.57
N GLY A 353 4.25 17.97 20.54
CA GLY A 353 3.37 18.25 19.41
C GLY A 353 2.51 19.48 19.58
N SER A 354 2.12 20.05 18.45
CA SER A 354 1.01 21.01 18.29
C SER A 354 0.15 20.57 17.11
N ALA A 355 -0.96 21.24 16.85
CA ALA A 355 -1.82 20.87 15.71
C ALA A 355 -1.05 20.83 14.38
N SER A 356 -0.09 21.73 14.17
CA SER A 356 0.65 21.92 12.92
C SER A 356 2.18 21.84 13.07
N GLY A 357 2.70 21.19 14.11
CA GLY A 357 4.15 21.12 14.27
C GLY A 357 4.62 20.15 15.35
N ILE A 358 5.90 19.82 15.28
CA ILE A 358 6.61 18.95 16.23
C ILE A 358 7.87 19.65 16.74
N GLY A 359 8.02 19.66 18.05
CA GLY A 359 9.10 20.37 18.71
C GLY A 359 10.46 19.70 18.58
N SER A 360 11.48 20.51 18.37
CA SER A 360 12.91 20.12 18.39
C SER A 360 13.30 19.08 17.33
N LEU A 361 12.57 18.97 16.22
CA LEU A 361 12.91 18.12 15.07
C LEU A 361 13.16 18.94 13.78
N GLY A 362 13.14 20.26 13.86
CA GLY A 362 13.19 21.19 12.73
C GLY A 362 14.59 21.71 12.38
N THR A 363 14.60 22.78 11.59
CA THR A 363 15.80 23.34 10.93
C THR A 363 16.53 24.41 11.73
N ASN A 364 15.88 25.05 12.69
CA ASN A 364 16.41 26.25 13.36
C ASN A 364 17.23 25.91 14.61
N GLY A 365 18.31 25.15 14.43
CA GLY A 365 19.22 24.77 15.54
C GLY A 365 18.68 23.59 16.38
N PRO A 366 19.34 23.25 17.49
CA PRO A 366 19.05 22.04 18.25
C PRO A 366 17.67 22.00 18.92
N TYR A 367 16.96 23.12 18.93
CA TYR A 367 15.63 23.24 19.52
C TYR A 367 14.58 23.77 18.55
N GLY A 368 14.91 23.84 17.24
CA GLY A 368 13.97 24.32 16.22
C GLY A 368 12.81 23.35 16.05
N ASP A 369 11.61 23.90 15.94
CA ASP A 369 10.41 23.12 15.65
C ASP A 369 10.31 22.86 14.14
N LEU A 370 9.65 21.75 13.76
CA LEU A 370 9.28 21.44 12.40
C LEU A 370 7.78 21.65 12.26
N TYR A 371 7.38 22.56 11.39
CA TYR A 371 5.98 22.85 11.13
C TYR A 371 5.49 22.21 9.83
N SER A 372 4.18 22.08 9.69
CA SER A 372 3.54 21.57 8.45
C SER A 372 4.00 22.34 7.21
N ILE A 373 4.22 23.64 7.36
CA ILE A 373 4.74 24.50 6.29
C ILE A 373 6.15 24.09 5.86
N ASP A 374 7.01 23.71 6.81
CA ASP A 374 8.37 23.27 6.52
C ASP A 374 8.34 21.92 5.81
N VAL A 375 7.51 20.98 6.30
CA VAL A 375 7.34 19.63 5.71
C VAL A 375 6.99 19.73 4.23
N VAL A 376 6.04 20.62 3.86
CA VAL A 376 5.58 20.75 2.48
C VAL A 376 6.56 21.60 1.64
N SER A 377 7.01 22.75 2.16
CA SER A 377 7.83 23.71 1.40
C SER A 377 9.25 23.18 1.13
N GLN A 378 9.78 22.38 2.03
CA GLN A 378 11.10 21.76 1.93
C GLN A 378 11.04 20.36 1.31
N ASP A 379 9.83 19.88 0.96
CA ASP A 379 9.59 18.57 0.35
C ASP A 379 10.20 17.42 1.17
N ALA A 380 9.68 17.23 2.39
CA ALA A 380 10.14 16.14 3.26
C ALA A 380 9.96 14.76 2.59
N LYS A 381 11.08 14.02 2.41
CA LYS A 381 11.18 12.87 1.52
C LYS A 381 11.11 11.54 2.29
N ALA A 382 9.92 11.16 2.75
CA ALA A 382 9.66 9.82 3.28
C ALA A 382 8.34 9.27 2.74
N VAL A 383 8.31 7.99 2.36
CA VAL A 383 7.10 7.35 1.80
C VAL A 383 6.09 7.04 2.91
N PHE A 384 6.52 6.31 3.94
CA PHE A 384 5.72 5.91 5.09
C PHE A 384 6.21 6.64 6.34
N VAL A 385 5.34 7.38 7.00
CA VAL A 385 5.71 8.18 8.17
C VAL A 385 4.92 7.74 9.40
N MET A 386 5.62 7.59 10.50
CA MET A 386 5.07 7.50 11.85
C MET A 386 5.46 8.75 12.61
N ALA A 387 4.53 9.39 13.28
CA ALA A 387 4.83 10.58 14.07
C ALA A 387 4.13 10.51 15.43
N PHE A 388 4.80 10.98 16.48
CA PHE A 388 4.22 11.17 17.79
C PHE A 388 4.40 12.59 18.28
N GLY A 389 3.28 13.22 18.60
CA GLY A 389 3.22 14.54 19.23
C GLY A 389 1.78 14.81 19.69
N SER A 390 1.62 15.64 20.71
CA SER A 390 0.31 16.08 21.18
C SER A 390 -0.47 16.75 20.06
N TRP A 391 -1.80 16.63 20.04
CA TRP A 391 -2.72 17.20 19.05
C TRP A 391 -2.70 16.55 17.66
N PHE A 392 -1.79 15.64 17.36
CA PHE A 392 -1.73 15.00 16.03
C PHE A 392 -2.98 14.20 15.69
N GLY A 393 -3.60 13.59 16.70
CA GLY A 393 -4.85 12.86 16.53
C GLY A 393 -6.06 13.72 16.12
N ASN A 394 -5.98 15.07 16.24
CA ASN A 394 -6.94 16.00 15.67
C ASN A 394 -6.59 16.29 14.20
N TRP A 395 -6.52 15.23 13.40
CA TRP A 395 -6.01 15.31 12.04
C TRP A 395 -6.90 16.14 11.10
N ASP A 396 -8.14 16.43 11.43
CA ASP A 396 -9.06 17.26 10.68
C ASP A 396 -8.84 18.78 10.89
N GLY A 397 -7.95 19.17 11.80
CA GLY A 397 -7.56 20.57 12.02
C GLY A 397 -6.82 21.20 10.84
N THR A 398 -6.87 22.54 10.72
CA THR A 398 -6.17 23.30 9.68
C THR A 398 -4.67 23.03 9.71
N ASP A 399 -4.08 22.79 8.53
CA ASP A 399 -2.65 22.52 8.33
C ASP A 399 -2.10 21.45 9.30
N ASN A 400 -2.88 20.39 9.55
CA ASN A 400 -2.49 19.34 10.47
C ASN A 400 -1.16 18.70 10.08
N PHE A 401 -0.29 18.48 11.08
CA PHE A 401 1.07 17.98 10.88
C PHE A 401 1.13 16.62 10.19
N MET A 402 0.24 15.67 10.51
CA MET A 402 0.26 14.36 9.85
C MET A 402 -0.13 14.46 8.37
N ARG A 403 -1.13 15.27 8.04
CA ARG A 403 -1.58 15.45 6.65
C ARG A 403 -0.56 16.23 5.80
N SER A 404 0.31 17.02 6.41
CA SER A 404 1.35 17.73 5.66
C SER A 404 2.31 16.81 4.92
N PHE A 405 2.56 15.59 5.43
CA PHE A 405 3.36 14.59 4.72
C PHE A 405 2.68 14.11 3.43
N LEU A 406 1.33 14.03 3.41
CA LEU A 406 0.59 13.69 2.19
C LEU A 406 0.62 14.84 1.18
N ALA A 407 0.78 16.07 1.64
CA ALA A 407 0.82 17.28 0.82
C ALA A 407 2.23 17.58 0.23
N THR A 408 3.28 16.82 0.59
CA THR A 408 4.63 17.00 0.05
C THR A 408 4.64 16.80 -1.49
N PRO A 409 5.50 17.53 -2.23
CA PRO A 409 5.56 17.41 -3.69
C PRO A 409 5.98 16.04 -4.23
N SER A 410 6.99 15.37 -3.64
CA SER A 410 7.65 14.23 -4.30
C SER A 410 7.31 12.86 -3.73
N LEU A 411 7.24 12.72 -2.41
CA LEU A 411 7.08 11.40 -1.78
C LEU A 411 5.96 11.35 -0.75
N GLY A 412 5.84 11.14 0.36
CA GLY A 412 4.80 11.23 1.38
C GLY A 412 3.46 10.61 0.98
N LEU A 413 3.30 9.30 1.23
CA LEU A 413 2.09 8.56 0.88
C LEU A 413 1.26 8.18 2.10
N THR A 414 1.88 8.05 3.28
CA THR A 414 1.15 7.77 4.52
C THR A 414 1.76 8.47 5.71
N CYS A 415 0.90 8.80 6.68
CA CYS A 415 1.32 9.21 8.01
C CYS A 415 0.35 8.68 9.07
N CYS A 416 0.85 8.30 10.24
CA CYS A 416 0.03 7.87 11.36
C CYS A 416 0.55 8.37 12.71
N LEU A 417 -0.36 8.58 13.66
CA LEU A 417 -0.02 8.84 15.05
C LEU A 417 0.46 7.54 15.70
N ALA A 418 1.77 7.41 15.96
CA ALA A 418 2.39 6.19 16.45
C ALA A 418 3.27 6.46 17.68
N GLY A 419 3.04 5.69 18.73
CA GLY A 419 3.73 5.82 20.02
C GLY A 419 2.75 5.74 21.18
N GLN A 420 1.60 6.34 21.04
CA GLN A 420 0.42 6.18 21.90
C GLN A 420 -0.86 6.20 21.05
N PRO A 421 -1.33 5.02 20.55
CA PRO A 421 -0.76 3.68 20.79
C PRO A 421 0.48 3.38 19.94
N HIS A 422 1.17 2.30 20.31
CA HIS A 422 2.20 1.71 19.44
C HIS A 422 1.55 1.02 18.23
N TRP A 423 2.20 1.15 17.06
CA TRP A 423 1.77 0.51 15.82
C TRP A 423 2.52 -0.79 15.54
N PHE A 424 1.87 -1.67 14.75
CA PHE A 424 2.38 -2.99 14.39
C PHE A 424 2.22 -3.20 12.88
N VAL A 425 3.29 -2.91 12.12
CA VAL A 425 3.31 -2.99 10.64
C VAL A 425 4.28 -4.04 10.11
N HIS A 426 4.84 -4.87 10.97
CA HIS A 426 5.85 -5.89 10.63
C HIS A 426 5.40 -6.90 9.55
N HIS A 427 4.10 -7.07 9.31
CA HIS A 427 3.58 -7.90 8.22
C HIS A 427 3.92 -7.36 6.82
N MET A 428 4.20 -6.05 6.70
CA MET A 428 4.62 -5.47 5.42
C MET A 428 5.93 -6.04 4.89
N GLY A 429 6.75 -6.64 5.77
CA GLY A 429 7.99 -7.33 5.40
C GLY A 429 7.79 -8.52 4.46
N LEU A 430 6.60 -9.12 4.43
CA LEU A 430 6.20 -10.18 3.48
C LEU A 430 5.04 -9.74 2.56
N GLY A 431 4.96 -8.46 2.22
CA GLY A 431 4.07 -7.94 1.17
C GLY A 431 2.63 -7.66 1.58
N GLU A 432 2.32 -7.62 2.89
CA GLU A 432 1.05 -7.10 3.37
C GLU A 432 0.96 -5.59 3.17
N THR A 433 -0.28 -5.08 3.16
CA THR A 433 -0.54 -3.64 3.02
C THR A 433 -0.38 -2.92 4.36
N ILE A 434 -0.14 -1.61 4.32
CA ILE A 434 -0.13 -0.79 5.54
C ILE A 434 -1.50 -0.79 6.24
N GLY A 435 -2.60 -0.89 5.48
CA GLY A 435 -3.96 -1.03 6.02
C GLY A 435 -4.14 -2.26 6.89
N TYR A 436 -3.45 -3.38 6.57
CA TYR A 436 -3.44 -4.56 7.45
C TYR A 436 -2.85 -4.23 8.82
N GLY A 437 -1.69 -3.54 8.84
CA GLY A 437 -1.06 -3.07 10.08
C GLY A 437 -1.94 -2.07 10.84
N THR A 438 -2.67 -1.21 10.14
CA THR A 438 -3.64 -0.27 10.72
C THR A 438 -4.75 -1.02 11.47
N ARG A 439 -5.41 -1.97 10.80
CA ARG A 439 -6.48 -2.78 11.41
C ARG A 439 -5.96 -3.62 12.57
N LEU A 440 -4.76 -4.18 12.43
CA LEU A 440 -4.11 -4.92 13.51
C LEU A 440 -3.89 -4.04 14.74
N THR A 441 -3.40 -2.81 14.54
CA THR A 441 -3.18 -1.83 15.61
C THR A 441 -4.48 -1.37 16.25
N MET A 442 -5.51 -1.08 15.45
CA MET A 442 -6.84 -0.70 15.95
C MET A 442 -7.44 -1.77 16.86
N ASN A 443 -7.36 -3.05 16.46
CA ASN A 443 -7.97 -4.17 17.19
C ASN A 443 -7.11 -4.72 18.32
N ASN A 444 -5.84 -4.30 18.43
CA ASN A 444 -4.96 -4.82 19.47
C ASN A 444 -5.44 -4.40 20.86
N SER A 445 -5.58 -5.39 21.75
CA SER A 445 -5.77 -5.15 23.18
C SER A 445 -4.55 -5.60 23.99
N THR A 446 -4.19 -6.87 23.90
CA THR A 446 -3.11 -7.50 24.67
C THR A 446 -2.25 -8.48 23.88
N LEU A 447 -2.66 -8.80 22.64
CA LEU A 447 -1.93 -9.76 21.81
C LEU A 447 -0.53 -9.25 21.46
N TYR A 448 -0.44 -7.98 21.08
CA TYR A 448 0.84 -7.30 20.83
C TYR A 448 1.12 -6.35 21.99
N GLN A 449 2.10 -6.71 22.78
CA GLN A 449 2.51 -5.95 23.95
C GLN A 449 3.56 -4.89 23.59
N ASN A 450 3.61 -3.86 24.38
CA ASN A 450 4.64 -2.82 24.37
C ASN A 450 4.82 -2.29 25.79
N GLN A 451 5.71 -1.33 25.98
CA GLN A 451 6.07 -0.86 27.31
C GLN A 451 4.89 -0.32 28.13
N SER A 452 3.98 0.40 27.52
CA SER A 452 2.91 1.09 28.26
C SER A 452 1.53 0.50 28.03
N ASN A 453 1.26 -0.19 26.91
CA ASN A 453 -0.07 -0.63 26.44
C ASN A 453 -1.15 0.47 26.49
N LEU A 454 -0.75 1.75 26.50
CA LEU A 454 -1.67 2.88 26.58
C LEU A 454 -2.44 3.04 25.26
N PHE A 455 -3.69 3.42 25.38
CA PHE A 455 -4.58 3.78 24.25
C PHE A 455 -4.78 2.68 23.21
N THR A 456 -4.58 1.40 23.60
CA THR A 456 -5.02 0.28 22.77
C THR A 456 -6.52 0.40 22.50
N ARG A 457 -6.95 0.08 21.26
CA ARG A 457 -8.35 0.18 20.81
C ARG A 457 -8.95 1.60 20.87
N ALA A 458 -8.12 2.64 20.96
CA ALA A 458 -8.62 4.02 20.91
C ALA A 458 -9.24 4.33 19.54
N ILE A 459 -10.36 5.02 19.51
CA ILE A 459 -11.12 5.27 18.28
C ILE A 459 -10.41 6.25 17.33
N TYR A 460 -9.47 7.06 17.82
CA TYR A 460 -8.73 8.04 17.04
C TYR A 460 -7.53 7.45 16.28
N ILE A 461 -7.30 6.12 16.38
CA ILE A 461 -6.27 5.45 15.58
C ILE A 461 -6.69 5.55 14.11
N SER A 462 -5.96 6.32 13.33
CA SER A 462 -6.27 6.60 11.93
C SER A 462 -4.99 6.55 11.08
N LEU A 463 -5.13 6.07 9.85
CA LEU A 463 -4.12 6.12 8.81
C LEU A 463 -4.43 7.26 7.86
N MET A 464 -3.60 8.27 7.82
CA MET A 464 -3.60 9.25 6.72
C MET A 464 -2.84 8.62 5.56
N GLY A 465 -3.52 8.41 4.42
CA GLY A 465 -2.96 7.81 3.21
C GLY A 465 -3.76 6.61 2.68
N ASP A 466 -3.27 6.03 1.58
CA ASP A 466 -3.85 4.87 0.92
C ASP A 466 -3.60 3.58 1.73
N PRO A 467 -4.65 2.90 2.20
CA PRO A 467 -4.51 1.67 3.00
C PRO A 467 -4.02 0.46 2.19
N ALA A 468 -4.08 0.51 0.86
CA ALA A 468 -3.69 -0.58 -0.01
C ALA A 468 -2.19 -0.60 -0.36
N LEU A 469 -1.40 0.36 0.11
CA LEU A 469 0.02 0.47 -0.20
C LEU A 469 0.84 -0.67 0.42
N ARG A 470 1.76 -1.20 -0.40
CA ARG A 470 2.78 -2.20 -0.03
C ARG A 470 4.17 -1.59 -0.07
N MET A 471 5.10 -2.15 0.68
CA MET A 471 6.44 -1.59 0.84
C MET A 471 7.36 -1.81 -0.38
N ASN A 472 7.23 -2.95 -1.08
CA ASN A 472 8.15 -3.37 -2.13
C ASN A 472 7.43 -3.44 -3.50
N PRO A 473 7.28 -2.35 -4.25
CA PRO A 473 6.74 -2.40 -5.60
C PRO A 473 7.72 -3.09 -6.55
N VAL A 474 7.17 -3.80 -7.54
CA VAL A 474 7.90 -4.44 -8.64
C VAL A 474 7.50 -3.74 -9.94
N SER A 475 8.46 -3.43 -10.80
CA SER A 475 8.18 -2.79 -12.09
C SER A 475 7.28 -3.67 -12.96
N PRO A 476 6.16 -3.16 -13.47
CA PRO A 476 5.29 -3.93 -14.36
C PRO A 476 5.93 -4.19 -15.72
N PRO A 477 5.40 -5.13 -16.51
CA PRO A 477 5.75 -5.25 -17.92
C PRO A 477 5.27 -3.99 -18.67
N GLY A 478 6.08 -3.52 -19.65
CA GLY A 478 5.76 -2.35 -20.46
C GLY A 478 5.04 -2.69 -21.76
N ALA A 479 4.45 -1.68 -22.40
CA ALA A 479 3.92 -1.71 -23.78
C ALA A 479 3.12 -2.99 -24.11
N LEU A 480 2.20 -3.40 -23.22
CA LEU A 480 1.34 -4.56 -23.47
C LEU A 480 0.41 -4.28 -24.66
N SER A 481 0.43 -5.19 -25.62
CA SER A 481 -0.43 -5.17 -26.81
C SER A 481 -1.10 -6.51 -27.04
N ALA A 482 -2.23 -6.51 -27.73
CA ALA A 482 -3.00 -7.69 -28.08
C ALA A 482 -3.31 -7.72 -29.58
N VAL A 483 -3.18 -8.88 -30.21
CA VAL A 483 -3.50 -9.11 -31.62
C VAL A 483 -4.34 -10.37 -31.73
N LEU A 484 -5.40 -10.34 -32.53
CA LEU A 484 -6.23 -11.50 -32.84
C LEU A 484 -5.67 -12.25 -34.06
N THR A 485 -5.14 -13.47 -33.86
CA THR A 485 -4.56 -14.32 -34.91
C THR A 485 -4.90 -15.80 -34.64
N GLY A 486 -6.21 -16.16 -34.77
CA GLY A 486 -6.67 -17.51 -34.39
C GLY A 486 -6.76 -17.76 -32.89
N GLY A 487 -6.66 -16.71 -32.10
CA GLY A 487 -6.64 -16.58 -30.66
C GLY A 487 -6.11 -15.19 -30.33
N VAL A 488 -6.12 -14.76 -29.08
CA VAL A 488 -5.55 -13.47 -28.68
C VAL A 488 -4.07 -13.66 -28.31
N THR A 489 -3.18 -13.12 -29.13
CA THR A 489 -1.75 -13.10 -28.85
C THR A 489 -1.38 -11.79 -28.15
N LEU A 490 -0.87 -11.89 -26.94
CA LEU A 490 -0.36 -10.79 -26.12
C LEU A 490 1.15 -10.68 -26.30
N ASN A 491 1.65 -9.44 -26.42
CA ASN A 491 3.07 -9.13 -26.43
C ASN A 491 3.33 -7.97 -25.48
N TRP A 492 4.44 -8.03 -24.74
CA TRP A 492 4.82 -6.98 -23.80
C TRP A 492 6.34 -6.75 -23.78
N GLN A 493 6.77 -5.60 -23.27
CA GLN A 493 8.16 -5.37 -22.93
C GLN A 493 8.48 -5.95 -21.57
N ALA A 494 9.69 -6.47 -21.40
CA ALA A 494 10.13 -7.02 -20.13
C ALA A 494 10.06 -5.97 -19.00
N SER A 495 9.75 -6.44 -17.78
CA SER A 495 9.91 -5.64 -16.57
C SER A 495 11.32 -5.09 -16.46
N ALA A 496 11.49 -3.88 -15.92
CA ALA A 496 12.81 -3.31 -15.62
C ALA A 496 13.50 -4.03 -14.44
N ASP A 497 12.74 -4.75 -13.61
CA ASP A 497 13.29 -5.57 -12.55
C ASP A 497 13.67 -6.97 -13.04
N SER A 498 14.59 -7.62 -12.31
CA SER A 498 14.86 -9.05 -12.49
C SER A 498 13.69 -9.88 -11.96
N VAL A 499 12.97 -10.55 -12.86
CA VAL A 499 11.77 -11.31 -12.53
C VAL A 499 11.90 -12.78 -12.91
N LEU A 500 11.14 -13.64 -12.27
CA LEU A 500 11.07 -15.08 -12.57
C LEU A 500 10.25 -15.36 -13.85
N GLY A 501 9.35 -14.46 -14.20
CA GLY A 501 8.44 -14.55 -15.33
C GLY A 501 7.15 -13.78 -15.07
N TYR A 502 6.12 -14.11 -15.82
CA TYR A 502 4.86 -13.38 -15.85
C TYR A 502 3.66 -14.31 -15.66
N HIS A 503 2.63 -13.80 -14.98
CA HIS A 503 1.30 -14.39 -15.02
C HIS A 503 0.38 -13.54 -15.89
N VAL A 504 -0.44 -14.22 -16.67
CA VAL A 504 -1.46 -13.62 -17.54
C VAL A 504 -2.83 -13.91 -16.97
N TYR A 505 -3.65 -12.88 -16.94
CA TYR A 505 -5.02 -12.91 -16.42
C TYR A 505 -5.98 -12.36 -17.45
N ARG A 506 -7.24 -12.74 -17.37
CA ARG A 506 -8.33 -12.27 -18.27
C ARG A 506 -9.58 -11.97 -17.47
N SER A 507 -10.30 -10.95 -17.91
CA SER A 507 -11.64 -10.60 -17.42
C SER A 507 -12.54 -10.18 -18.57
N ALA A 508 -13.85 -10.35 -18.40
CA ALA A 508 -14.87 -9.78 -19.27
C ALA A 508 -15.16 -8.30 -18.97
N SER A 509 -14.53 -7.75 -17.91
CA SER A 509 -14.69 -6.35 -17.50
C SER A 509 -13.33 -5.72 -17.20
N PRO A 510 -13.07 -4.45 -17.56
CA PRO A 510 -11.84 -3.74 -17.22
C PRO A 510 -11.57 -3.66 -15.71
N GLY A 511 -12.61 -3.65 -14.88
CA GLY A 511 -12.48 -3.62 -13.40
C GLY A 511 -12.33 -5.00 -12.75
N GLY A 512 -12.26 -6.08 -13.52
CA GLY A 512 -12.21 -7.46 -13.03
C GLY A 512 -13.58 -8.05 -12.65
N PRO A 513 -13.64 -9.16 -11.92
CA PRO A 513 -12.48 -9.93 -11.42
C PRO A 513 -11.67 -10.59 -12.54
N PHE A 514 -10.36 -10.67 -12.34
CA PHE A 514 -9.42 -11.27 -13.29
C PHE A 514 -9.14 -12.73 -12.92
N ALA A 515 -9.33 -13.63 -13.88
CA ALA A 515 -8.97 -15.03 -13.75
C ALA A 515 -7.59 -15.30 -14.37
N ARG A 516 -6.71 -15.99 -13.66
CA ARG A 516 -5.39 -16.39 -14.17
C ARG A 516 -5.52 -17.45 -15.26
N LEU A 517 -4.88 -17.23 -16.40
CA LEU A 517 -4.83 -18.15 -17.53
C LEU A 517 -3.62 -19.09 -17.47
N THR A 518 -2.51 -18.66 -16.88
CA THR A 518 -1.24 -19.39 -16.87
C THR A 518 -1.09 -20.23 -15.61
N SER A 519 -0.91 -21.54 -15.75
CA SER A 519 -0.66 -22.46 -14.62
C SER A 519 0.76 -22.31 -14.04
N SER A 520 1.74 -21.95 -14.88
CA SER A 520 3.12 -21.65 -14.54
C SER A 520 3.51 -20.28 -15.07
N LEU A 521 4.63 -19.73 -14.61
CA LEU A 521 5.15 -18.46 -15.09
C LEU A 521 5.56 -18.57 -16.56
N VAL A 522 5.18 -17.56 -17.37
CA VAL A 522 5.67 -17.35 -18.73
C VAL A 522 7.04 -16.68 -18.61
N THR A 523 8.08 -17.34 -19.11
CA THR A 523 9.45 -16.79 -19.04
C THR A 523 9.80 -15.90 -20.22
N GLY A 524 9.00 -15.92 -21.31
CA GLY A 524 9.10 -15.01 -22.44
C GLY A 524 8.18 -13.80 -22.31
N ASN A 525 8.12 -13.01 -23.37
CA ASN A 525 7.35 -11.76 -23.42
C ASN A 525 6.12 -11.86 -24.34
N THR A 526 5.62 -13.07 -24.56
CA THR A 526 4.43 -13.33 -25.39
C THR A 526 3.61 -14.48 -24.79
N PHE A 527 2.30 -14.42 -24.99
CA PHE A 527 1.36 -15.47 -24.60
C PHE A 527 0.17 -15.48 -25.56
N THR A 528 -0.30 -16.66 -25.96
CA THR A 528 -1.51 -16.78 -26.80
C THR A 528 -2.63 -17.46 -26.02
N ASP A 529 -3.73 -16.75 -25.85
CA ASP A 529 -4.99 -17.31 -25.38
C ASP A 529 -5.78 -17.88 -26.55
N THR A 530 -5.86 -19.21 -26.60
CA THR A 530 -6.57 -19.95 -27.65
C THR A 530 -8.05 -20.22 -27.30
N THR A 531 -8.50 -19.84 -26.09
CA THR A 531 -9.86 -20.13 -25.57
C THR A 531 -10.83 -18.97 -25.80
N THR A 532 -10.52 -18.05 -26.73
CA THR A 532 -11.32 -16.85 -26.97
C THR A 532 -12.59 -17.15 -27.78
N SER A 533 -13.68 -16.53 -27.37
CA SER A 533 -14.91 -16.36 -28.11
C SER A 533 -14.94 -14.96 -28.79
N THR A 534 -16.05 -14.63 -29.43
CA THR A 534 -16.29 -13.32 -30.06
C THR A 534 -16.56 -12.18 -29.07
N ASN A 535 -16.18 -12.34 -27.80
CA ASN A 535 -16.45 -11.36 -26.74
C ASN A 535 -15.29 -10.38 -26.56
N THR A 536 -15.60 -9.21 -26.02
CA THR A 536 -14.61 -8.26 -25.51
C THR A 536 -13.96 -8.81 -24.25
N TYR A 537 -12.64 -8.78 -24.20
CA TYR A 537 -11.86 -9.16 -23.02
C TYR A 537 -10.81 -8.12 -22.68
N THR A 538 -10.61 -7.92 -21.37
CA THR A 538 -9.46 -7.21 -20.83
C THR A 538 -8.47 -8.23 -20.30
N TYR A 539 -7.23 -8.12 -20.76
CA TYR A 539 -6.09 -8.91 -20.27
C TYR A 539 -5.24 -8.09 -19.33
N MET A 540 -4.70 -8.74 -18.33
CA MET A 540 -3.75 -8.18 -17.40
C MET A 540 -2.50 -9.08 -17.36
N VAL A 541 -1.31 -8.48 -17.41
CA VAL A 541 -0.03 -9.19 -17.26
C VAL A 541 0.70 -8.60 -16.06
N ARG A 542 1.15 -9.47 -15.16
CA ARG A 542 1.92 -9.11 -13.96
C ARG A 542 3.26 -9.82 -13.97
N ALA A 543 4.33 -9.09 -13.72
CA ALA A 543 5.67 -9.65 -13.49
C ALA A 543 5.74 -10.22 -12.07
N VAL A 544 6.46 -11.33 -11.89
CA VAL A 544 6.60 -12.02 -10.59
C VAL A 544 8.07 -12.20 -10.27
N THR A 545 8.46 -11.80 -9.06
CA THR A 545 9.80 -12.02 -8.50
C THR A 545 9.73 -12.79 -7.18
N LEU A 546 10.82 -13.44 -6.79
CA LEU A 546 11.02 -13.91 -5.42
C LEU A 546 11.71 -12.79 -4.63
N GLN A 547 10.89 -12.04 -3.91
CA GLN A 547 11.35 -10.94 -3.05
C GLN A 547 12.00 -11.50 -1.80
N THR A 548 13.22 -11.08 -1.50
CA THR A 548 13.90 -11.34 -0.23
C THR A 548 13.91 -10.07 0.61
N THR A 549 13.58 -10.20 1.89
CA THR A 549 13.56 -9.11 2.88
C THR A 549 14.17 -9.59 4.19
N PRO A 550 14.45 -8.70 5.14
CA PRO A 550 14.85 -9.11 6.50
C PRO A 550 13.77 -9.88 7.29
N SER A 551 12.59 -10.05 6.72
CA SER A 551 11.52 -10.91 7.25
C SER A 551 11.47 -12.29 6.58
N GLY A 552 12.25 -12.55 5.52
CA GLY A 552 12.25 -13.81 4.79
C GLY A 552 12.07 -13.65 3.29
N SER A 553 11.37 -14.57 2.65
CA SER A 553 11.14 -14.51 1.19
C SER A 553 9.68 -14.82 0.82
N TYR A 554 9.20 -14.15 -0.23
CA TYR A 554 7.85 -14.32 -0.75
C TYR A 554 7.78 -14.04 -2.25
N TYR A 555 6.83 -14.66 -2.94
CA TYR A 555 6.55 -14.33 -4.33
C TYR A 555 5.78 -13.00 -4.38
N ASN A 556 6.33 -12.03 -5.09
CA ASN A 556 5.81 -10.67 -5.20
C ASN A 556 5.45 -10.36 -6.65
N ALA A 557 4.23 -9.88 -6.88
CA ALA A 557 3.78 -9.46 -8.20
C ALA A 557 3.87 -7.94 -8.37
N SER A 558 4.16 -7.53 -9.60
CA SER A 558 4.06 -6.14 -10.02
C SER A 558 2.62 -5.64 -10.07
N GLN A 559 2.44 -4.35 -10.32
CA GLN A 559 1.19 -3.82 -10.86
C GLN A 559 0.84 -4.52 -12.18
N GLY A 560 -0.45 -4.56 -12.52
CA GLY A 560 -0.93 -5.11 -13.79
C GLY A 560 -0.70 -4.13 -14.94
N ALA A 561 -0.15 -4.61 -16.07
CA ALA A 561 -0.30 -3.95 -17.35
C ALA A 561 -1.56 -4.46 -18.02
N PHE A 562 -2.36 -3.55 -18.62
CA PHE A 562 -3.69 -3.89 -19.16
C PHE A 562 -3.76 -3.64 -20.66
N VAL A 563 -4.54 -4.49 -21.35
CA VAL A 563 -4.99 -4.26 -22.72
C VAL A 563 -6.39 -4.85 -22.89
N THR A 564 -7.29 -4.08 -23.49
CA THR A 564 -8.61 -4.56 -23.88
C THR A 564 -8.62 -4.82 -25.38
N ILE A 565 -9.18 -5.95 -25.77
CA ILE A 565 -9.42 -6.30 -27.16
C ILE A 565 -10.89 -6.62 -27.35
N ASP A 566 -11.49 -5.95 -28.32
CA ASP A 566 -12.86 -6.25 -28.78
C ASP A 566 -12.77 -7.15 -30.00
N ALA A 567 -13.30 -8.35 -29.88
CA ALA A 567 -13.32 -9.28 -31.02
C ALA A 567 -14.24 -8.78 -32.17
N ALA A 568 -15.14 -7.84 -31.89
CA ALA A 568 -15.98 -7.21 -32.93
C ALA A 568 -15.22 -6.13 -33.73
N ASP A 569 -14.15 -5.52 -33.18
CA ASP A 569 -13.35 -4.47 -33.85
C ASP A 569 -12.25 -5.04 -34.76
N VAL A 570 -12.07 -6.35 -34.77
CA VAL A 570 -11.06 -6.95 -35.62
C VAL A 570 -11.59 -7.06 -37.04
N THR A 571 -11.20 -6.11 -37.87
CA THR A 571 -11.19 -6.33 -39.32
C THR A 571 -10.19 -7.48 -39.58
N PHE A 572 -10.71 -8.69 -39.61
CA PHE A 572 -9.96 -9.86 -40.07
C PHE A 572 -9.53 -9.56 -41.50
N PRO A 573 -8.23 -9.39 -41.80
CA PRO A 573 -7.80 -9.05 -43.15
C PRO A 573 -8.17 -10.24 -44.05
N ILE A 574 -9.27 -10.09 -44.78
CA ILE A 574 -9.72 -11.11 -45.73
C ILE A 574 -8.69 -11.20 -46.84
N GLN A 575 -7.92 -12.27 -46.84
CA GLN A 575 -7.03 -12.62 -47.95
C GLN A 575 -7.81 -13.47 -48.94
N VAL A 576 -8.05 -12.92 -50.13
CA VAL A 576 -8.76 -13.60 -51.18
C VAL A 576 -7.78 -14.23 -52.15
N SER A 577 -7.95 -15.51 -52.40
CA SER A 577 -7.34 -16.23 -53.50
C SER A 577 -8.37 -16.49 -54.59
N VAL A 578 -7.92 -16.40 -55.82
CA VAL A 578 -8.78 -16.58 -57.00
C VAL A 578 -8.27 -17.78 -57.79
N SER A 579 -9.16 -18.69 -58.11
CA SER A 579 -8.87 -19.79 -59.04
C SER A 579 -9.99 -19.94 -60.05
N TRP A 580 -9.68 -20.42 -61.26
CA TRP A 580 -10.69 -20.69 -62.28
C TRP A 580 -10.39 -22.00 -63.00
N ALA A 581 -11.44 -22.74 -63.35
CA ALA A 581 -11.39 -23.94 -64.14
C ALA A 581 -12.72 -24.11 -64.90
N ALA A 582 -12.66 -24.54 -66.16
CA ALA A 582 -13.86 -24.85 -66.97
C ALA A 582 -14.95 -23.77 -66.96
N ASN A 583 -14.58 -22.49 -67.12
CA ASN A 583 -15.50 -21.31 -67.11
C ASN A 583 -16.19 -21.02 -65.76
N VAL A 584 -15.63 -21.51 -64.66
CA VAL A 584 -16.11 -21.22 -63.31
C VAL A 584 -15.01 -20.51 -62.53
N LEU A 585 -15.35 -19.37 -61.95
CA LEU A 585 -14.45 -18.62 -61.06
C LEU A 585 -14.76 -19.00 -59.61
N MET A 586 -13.74 -19.39 -58.86
CA MET A 586 -13.85 -19.65 -57.42
C MET A 586 -13.03 -18.59 -56.65
N LEU A 587 -13.68 -17.92 -55.72
CA LEU A 587 -13.06 -17.08 -54.71
C LEU A 587 -12.96 -17.88 -53.43
N SER A 588 -11.77 -17.95 -52.88
CA SER A 588 -11.54 -18.57 -51.55
C SER A 588 -10.90 -17.53 -50.64
N TRP A 589 -11.32 -17.49 -49.39
CA TRP A 589 -10.76 -16.52 -48.41
C TRP A 589 -10.67 -17.15 -47.02
N ASN A 590 -9.73 -16.64 -46.23
CA ASN A 590 -9.64 -16.95 -44.82
C ASN A 590 -10.82 -16.30 -44.08
N CYS A 591 -11.38 -16.98 -43.08
CA CYS A 591 -12.59 -16.58 -42.41
C CYS A 591 -12.61 -17.02 -40.93
N GLN A 592 -13.48 -16.38 -40.15
CA GLN A 592 -13.78 -16.82 -38.79
C GLN A 592 -14.95 -17.82 -38.80
N ILE A 593 -14.80 -18.91 -38.06
CA ILE A 593 -15.85 -19.92 -37.92
C ILE A 593 -17.11 -19.25 -37.33
N GLY A 594 -18.25 -19.44 -37.97
CA GLY A 594 -19.54 -18.87 -37.56
C GLY A 594 -19.80 -17.44 -38.07
N ALA A 595 -18.82 -16.75 -38.66
CA ALA A 595 -19.04 -15.45 -39.27
C ALA A 595 -19.77 -15.56 -40.60
N GLU A 596 -20.57 -14.56 -40.90
CA GLU A 596 -21.32 -14.45 -42.18
C GLU A 596 -20.55 -13.54 -43.14
N TYR A 597 -20.53 -13.94 -44.42
CA TYR A 597 -19.91 -13.20 -45.52
C TYR A 597 -20.87 -13.05 -46.67
N ARG A 598 -20.63 -12.02 -47.50
CA ARG A 598 -21.29 -11.86 -48.82
C ARG A 598 -20.23 -11.49 -49.86
N VAL A 599 -20.43 -12.01 -51.05
CA VAL A 599 -19.67 -11.59 -52.23
C VAL A 599 -20.48 -10.55 -52.98
N LEU A 600 -19.88 -9.41 -53.19
CA LEU A 600 -20.40 -8.33 -54.02
C LEU A 600 -19.60 -8.30 -55.34
N ALA A 601 -20.22 -7.93 -56.42
CA ALA A 601 -19.56 -7.72 -57.69
C ALA A 601 -19.96 -6.41 -58.34
N GLU A 602 -19.04 -5.86 -59.13
CA GLU A 602 -19.22 -4.65 -59.94
C GLU A 602 -18.49 -4.83 -61.26
N THR A 603 -19.03 -4.22 -62.34
CA THR A 603 -18.44 -4.26 -63.68
C THR A 603 -17.71 -2.98 -64.06
N ASN A 604 -17.89 -1.88 -63.29
CA ASN A 604 -17.25 -0.59 -63.54
C ASN A 604 -16.93 0.14 -62.24
N LEU A 605 -15.67 0.09 -61.80
CA LEU A 605 -15.20 0.69 -60.51
C LEU A 605 -15.46 2.19 -60.40
N ASN A 606 -15.69 2.90 -61.50
CA ASN A 606 -15.98 4.34 -61.47
C ASN A 606 -17.40 4.66 -60.99
N GLN A 607 -18.31 3.69 -60.99
CA GLN A 607 -19.70 3.88 -60.58
C GLN A 607 -19.92 3.58 -59.08
N ASN A 608 -19.02 2.85 -58.44
CA ASN A 608 -19.09 2.43 -57.03
C ASN A 608 -20.46 1.80 -56.65
N VAL A 609 -21.01 0.98 -57.55
CA VAL A 609 -22.31 0.30 -57.36
C VAL A 609 -22.10 -1.20 -57.23
N TRP A 610 -21.82 -1.63 -55.98
CA TRP A 610 -21.58 -3.03 -55.67
C TRP A 610 -22.90 -3.80 -55.46
N LEU A 611 -23.14 -4.82 -56.27
CA LEU A 611 -24.32 -5.68 -56.19
C LEU A 611 -23.96 -7.01 -55.51
N ALA A 612 -24.82 -7.48 -54.60
CA ALA A 612 -24.63 -8.80 -53.97
C ALA A 612 -24.87 -9.91 -55.01
N VAL A 613 -23.86 -10.72 -55.24
CA VAL A 613 -23.89 -11.87 -56.16
C VAL A 613 -23.93 -13.21 -55.44
N SER A 614 -23.75 -13.21 -54.11
CA SER A 614 -23.98 -14.38 -53.25
C SER A 614 -25.12 -14.12 -52.26
N GLY A 615 -25.72 -15.17 -51.74
CA GLY A 615 -26.44 -15.13 -50.46
C GLY A 615 -25.50 -14.89 -49.28
N ARG A 616 -26.00 -14.99 -48.02
CA ARG A 616 -25.18 -15.08 -46.84
C ARG A 616 -24.43 -16.40 -46.82
N ILE A 617 -23.13 -16.37 -46.58
CA ILE A 617 -22.26 -17.54 -46.52
C ILE A 617 -21.76 -17.62 -45.09
N THR A 618 -22.23 -18.56 -44.31
CA THR A 618 -21.72 -18.82 -42.94
C THR A 618 -20.48 -19.69 -43.01
N ALA A 619 -19.38 -19.21 -42.45
CA ALA A 619 -18.12 -19.96 -42.44
C ALA A 619 -18.21 -21.16 -41.47
N THR A 620 -17.91 -22.34 -41.93
CA THR A 620 -17.88 -23.58 -41.15
C THR A 620 -16.45 -24.01 -40.79
N GLY A 621 -15.43 -23.31 -41.28
CA GLY A 621 -13.99 -23.55 -41.05
C GLY A 621 -13.21 -22.24 -41.09
N THR A 622 -11.89 -22.33 -41.05
CA THR A 622 -10.96 -21.18 -41.11
C THR A 622 -10.76 -20.63 -42.53
N ASN A 623 -11.27 -21.34 -43.52
CA ASN A 623 -11.36 -20.92 -44.94
C ASN A 623 -12.75 -21.24 -45.47
N THR A 624 -13.25 -20.37 -46.32
CA THR A 624 -14.50 -20.59 -47.05
C THR A 624 -14.36 -20.17 -48.51
N SER A 625 -15.28 -20.58 -49.37
CA SER A 625 -15.23 -20.27 -50.78
C SER A 625 -16.62 -20.03 -51.35
N TRP A 626 -16.67 -19.33 -52.48
CA TRP A 626 -17.86 -19.12 -53.28
C TRP A 626 -17.48 -19.16 -54.75
N THR A 627 -18.41 -19.67 -55.55
CA THR A 627 -18.19 -19.90 -56.98
C THR A 627 -19.10 -19.02 -57.79
N ASP A 628 -18.55 -18.29 -58.77
CA ASP A 628 -19.32 -17.56 -59.76
C ASP A 628 -19.47 -18.39 -61.04
N ALA A 629 -20.65 -18.94 -61.23
CA ALA A 629 -20.98 -19.68 -62.46
C ALA A 629 -21.24 -18.73 -63.68
N ASN A 630 -21.45 -17.43 -63.43
CA ASN A 630 -21.73 -16.42 -64.44
C ASN A 630 -20.53 -15.53 -64.76
N PHE A 631 -19.34 -15.92 -64.34
CA PHE A 631 -18.10 -15.17 -64.47
C PHE A 631 -17.83 -14.69 -65.93
N GLY A 632 -18.08 -15.51 -66.95
CA GLY A 632 -17.83 -15.19 -68.34
C GLY A 632 -18.94 -14.33 -69.01
N SER A 633 -20.00 -13.93 -68.34
CA SER A 633 -21.13 -13.18 -68.91
C SER A 633 -20.88 -11.67 -69.13
N GLN A 634 -19.74 -11.14 -68.62
CA GLN A 634 -19.34 -9.75 -68.68
C GLN A 634 -17.85 -9.62 -69.10
N PRO A 635 -17.47 -8.58 -69.84
CA PRO A 635 -16.10 -8.40 -70.32
C PRO A 635 -15.09 -8.16 -69.16
N GLN A 636 -15.52 -7.64 -68.02
CA GLN A 636 -14.78 -7.49 -66.79
C GLN A 636 -15.68 -7.55 -65.58
N ARG A 637 -15.16 -8.05 -64.45
CA ARG A 637 -15.91 -8.14 -63.22
C ARG A 637 -14.96 -8.04 -62.02
N PHE A 638 -15.30 -7.16 -61.08
CA PHE A 638 -14.57 -6.94 -59.84
C PHE A 638 -15.36 -7.56 -58.70
N TYR A 639 -14.69 -8.09 -57.71
CA TYR A 639 -15.31 -8.72 -56.57
C TYR A 639 -14.86 -8.10 -55.27
N ARG A 640 -15.77 -8.01 -54.32
CA ARG A 640 -15.52 -7.58 -52.95
C ARG A 640 -16.21 -8.56 -52.00
N ILE A 641 -15.46 -9.02 -50.96
CA ILE A 641 -16.00 -9.83 -49.88
C ILE A 641 -16.21 -8.90 -48.70
N VAL A 642 -17.42 -8.95 -48.11
CA VAL A 642 -17.83 -8.15 -46.99
C VAL A 642 -18.39 -9.06 -45.91
N SER A 643 -18.13 -8.73 -44.64
CA SER A 643 -18.85 -9.25 -43.49
C SER A 643 -20.01 -8.29 -43.23
N PRO A 644 -21.30 -8.74 -43.23
CA PRO A 644 -22.45 -7.88 -43.03
C PRO A 644 -22.56 -7.33 -41.64
#